data_7f66360d1e8e2f6d7d8ba23268113e02
#
_entry.id   7f66360d1e8e2f6d7d8ba23268113e02
#
_cell.length_a   1.000
_cell.length_b   1.000
_cell.length_c   1.000
_cell.angle_alpha   90.00
_cell.angle_beta   90.00
_cell.angle_gamma   90.00
#
_symmetry.space_group_name_H-M   'P 1'
#
loop_
_entity.id
_entity.type
_entity.pdbx_description
1 polymer ?
#
loop_
_entity_poly.entity_id
_entity_poly.type
_entity_poly.pdbx_seq_one_letter_code
_entity_poly.pdbx_strand_id
1 'polypeptide(L)'
;MLQMHDISPEQIESEKIYRDMGLSDEEFNMVKKILHRLPNFTETGIFSVMWSEHCSYKTSKPLLSKFPTKAPHVLQGPGEGAGIIDIGDNQAVVFKIESHNHPSAVEPYQGAATGVGGIIRDVFSMGARPVALMNSLRFGNLTTDRVKYLFSEVVNGIAGYGNCVGVPTVGGEVQFDESYEDNPLVNAMCIGLINHDEIQKGIAAGVGNTVLYAGAPTGRDGIHGATFASDDLGEDAAKDRPAVQVGDPFMEKLLIEACLEVIHSDALVGMQDMGAAGLTSSASEMASKAGTGMEMNLDLVPQREQNMNAYELMLSESQERMLLVVKQGREQEIIEVFEKYGLQAVAVGEVISEKVFRIKQHGEIMADIPVDSLADDAPVFHMPSKEAVYYKEFQEMEMETPTVTNHSKMLKKLLQQPTIASKEWVYDQYDSMVQTNTVVTPGSDAAVIRVKGTDKALAITTDCNSRYIYLDPETGGKIAVAEAARNIICSGARPLGLTDGLNYGNPTNPEIFWQMEKSVEGMSAACEALGAPVISGNVSLYNQSKGKSIFPTPIVGMVGLHESLDHITPSHFQQAGHLIYVIGEAKAEFGGSEIQNIVNNGVYEGKAPTIDLQVEAKRQQEILSAIKEGIIVSAHDLSEGGLAVALAESLFHDKELGLEVSLTGDDTVQLFSETQSRFVVSVQAENKEKFESIVDNANQIGIVTDDHKYTVKVNKETIIQENVQELQKLWKGAIPCLLNSKA
;
A
#
# COMPACT_ATOMS: atom_id res chain seq x y z
N MET A 1 -38.48 -11.49 10.23
CA MET A 1 -37.49 -11.58 9.15
C MET A 1 -38.01 -12.62 8.16
N LEU A 2 -38.37 -12.21 6.95
CA LEU A 2 -38.60 -13.14 5.84
C LEU A 2 -37.30 -13.93 5.67
N GLN A 3 -37.37 -15.26 5.57
CA GLN A 3 -36.21 -16.06 5.26
C GLN A 3 -35.74 -15.62 3.85
N MET A 4 -34.52 -15.19 3.67
CA MET A 4 -33.96 -14.67 2.41
C MET A 4 -34.15 -15.61 1.20
N HIS A 5 -34.45 -16.88 1.45
CA HIS A 5 -34.76 -17.89 0.44
C HIS A 5 -36.15 -17.78 -0.25
N ASP A 6 -37.07 -16.97 0.30
CA ASP A 6 -38.43 -16.86 -0.21
C ASP A 6 -38.63 -15.67 -1.17
N ILE A 7 -37.57 -14.91 -1.48
CA ILE A 7 -37.69 -13.74 -2.37
C ILE A 7 -37.62 -14.19 -3.82
N SER A 8 -38.71 -14.00 -4.56
CA SER A 8 -38.75 -14.37 -5.97
C SER A 8 -37.99 -13.39 -6.87
N PRO A 9 -37.55 -13.82 -8.06
CA PRO A 9 -36.91 -12.92 -9.05
C PRO A 9 -37.81 -11.72 -9.42
N GLU A 10 -39.12 -11.88 -9.45
CA GLU A 10 -40.09 -10.80 -9.73
C GLU A 10 -40.15 -9.78 -8.59
N GLN A 11 -39.99 -10.24 -7.33
CA GLN A 11 -39.92 -9.33 -6.18
C GLN A 11 -38.59 -8.55 -6.18
N ILE A 12 -37.47 -9.19 -6.53
CA ILE A 12 -36.17 -8.51 -6.65
C ILE A 12 -36.28 -7.34 -7.64
N GLU A 13 -36.95 -7.55 -8.79
CA GLU A 13 -37.13 -6.50 -9.79
C GLU A 13 -38.14 -5.43 -9.33
N SER A 14 -39.33 -5.84 -8.86
CA SER A 14 -40.43 -4.92 -8.55
C SER A 14 -40.15 -4.06 -7.32
N GLU A 15 -39.53 -4.62 -6.30
CA GLU A 15 -39.18 -3.93 -5.05
C GLU A 15 -37.76 -3.31 -5.11
N LYS A 16 -37.03 -3.54 -6.23
CA LYS A 16 -35.67 -3.03 -6.49
C LYS A 16 -34.62 -3.46 -5.43
N ILE A 17 -34.76 -4.66 -4.89
CA ILE A 17 -33.88 -5.22 -3.86
C ILE A 17 -32.42 -5.24 -4.33
N TYR A 18 -32.18 -5.38 -5.64
CA TYR A 18 -30.83 -5.31 -6.23
C TYR A 18 -30.09 -3.99 -5.93
N ARG A 19 -30.81 -2.88 -5.66
CA ARG A 19 -30.18 -1.61 -5.27
C ARG A 19 -29.61 -1.68 -3.85
N ASP A 20 -30.34 -2.33 -2.94
CA ASP A 20 -29.89 -2.54 -1.56
C ASP A 20 -28.68 -3.49 -1.52
N MET A 21 -28.50 -4.30 -2.58
CA MET A 21 -27.31 -5.13 -2.80
C MET A 21 -26.14 -4.39 -3.49
N GLY A 22 -26.33 -3.16 -3.99
CA GLY A 22 -25.29 -2.34 -4.62
C GLY A 22 -25.29 -2.32 -6.15
N LEU A 23 -26.31 -2.89 -6.83
CA LEU A 23 -26.45 -2.80 -8.29
C LEU A 23 -27.30 -1.59 -8.70
N SER A 24 -26.85 -0.84 -9.69
CA SER A 24 -27.65 0.20 -10.34
C SER A 24 -28.74 -0.40 -11.24
N ASP A 25 -29.74 0.43 -11.63
CA ASP A 25 -30.78 0.01 -12.59
C ASP A 25 -30.19 -0.41 -13.94
N GLU A 26 -29.12 0.24 -14.38
CA GLU A 26 -28.41 -0.07 -15.61
C GLU A 26 -27.73 -1.45 -15.51
N GLU A 27 -26.99 -1.68 -14.45
CA GLU A 27 -26.30 -2.96 -14.19
C GLU A 27 -27.30 -4.10 -14.07
N PHE A 28 -28.39 -3.94 -13.32
CA PHE A 28 -29.44 -4.97 -13.22
C PHE A 28 -30.08 -5.30 -14.57
N ASN A 29 -30.29 -4.28 -15.43
CA ASN A 29 -30.76 -4.52 -16.80
C ASN A 29 -29.70 -5.25 -17.67
N MET A 30 -28.41 -5.04 -17.44
CA MET A 30 -27.36 -5.81 -18.10
C MET A 30 -27.39 -7.26 -17.64
N VAL A 31 -27.52 -7.53 -16.34
CA VAL A 31 -27.65 -8.89 -15.79
C VAL A 31 -28.80 -9.66 -16.44
N LYS A 32 -29.98 -9.04 -16.56
CA LYS A 32 -31.15 -9.67 -17.23
C LYS A 32 -30.84 -10.03 -18.70
N LYS A 33 -30.10 -9.19 -19.40
CA LYS A 33 -29.71 -9.47 -20.78
C LYS A 33 -28.71 -10.63 -20.89
N ILE A 34 -27.75 -10.70 -19.98
CA ILE A 34 -26.74 -11.76 -19.91
C ILE A 34 -27.38 -13.10 -19.61
N LEU A 35 -28.26 -13.16 -18.62
CA LEU A 35 -28.93 -14.38 -18.19
C LEU A 35 -30.10 -14.79 -19.10
N HIS A 36 -30.62 -13.90 -19.96
CA HIS A 36 -31.85 -14.05 -20.73
C HIS A 36 -33.10 -14.37 -19.86
N ARG A 37 -33.06 -14.03 -18.59
CA ARG A 37 -34.11 -14.20 -17.58
C ARG A 37 -33.86 -13.25 -16.40
N LEU A 38 -34.77 -13.18 -15.46
CA LEU A 38 -34.55 -12.52 -14.18
C LEU A 38 -33.53 -13.34 -13.35
N PRO A 39 -32.57 -12.70 -12.69
CA PRO A 39 -31.68 -13.37 -11.75
C PRO A 39 -32.44 -13.74 -10.47
N ASN A 40 -32.06 -14.86 -9.85
CA ASN A 40 -32.52 -15.19 -8.51
C ASN A 40 -31.70 -14.41 -7.44
N PHE A 41 -32.04 -14.60 -6.16
CA PHE A 41 -31.41 -13.87 -5.06
C PHE A 41 -29.87 -14.12 -4.99
N THR A 42 -29.44 -15.38 -5.12
CA THR A 42 -28.01 -15.75 -5.10
C THR A 42 -27.26 -15.16 -6.29
N GLU A 43 -27.82 -15.26 -7.49
CA GLU A 43 -27.21 -14.68 -8.70
C GLU A 43 -27.11 -13.16 -8.62
N THR A 44 -28.15 -12.49 -8.09
CA THR A 44 -28.12 -11.03 -7.88
C THR A 44 -26.99 -10.63 -6.94
N GLY A 45 -26.78 -11.38 -5.85
CA GLY A 45 -25.67 -11.16 -4.92
C GLY A 45 -24.31 -11.41 -5.55
N ILE A 46 -24.17 -12.48 -6.33
CA ILE A 46 -22.92 -12.80 -7.05
C ILE A 46 -22.55 -11.65 -8.01
N PHE A 47 -23.48 -11.18 -8.84
CA PHE A 47 -23.22 -10.04 -9.71
C PHE A 47 -22.92 -8.75 -8.94
N SER A 48 -23.66 -8.50 -7.86
CA SER A 48 -23.45 -7.32 -7.02
C SER A 48 -22.02 -7.23 -6.49
N VAL A 49 -21.51 -8.30 -5.93
CA VAL A 49 -20.17 -8.30 -5.35
C VAL A 49 -19.07 -8.29 -6.43
N MET A 50 -19.24 -9.07 -7.52
CA MET A 50 -18.27 -9.11 -8.62
C MET A 50 -18.22 -7.83 -9.44
N TRP A 51 -19.36 -7.10 -9.54
CA TRP A 51 -19.43 -5.81 -10.22
C TRP A 51 -19.30 -4.62 -9.27
N SER A 52 -18.93 -4.85 -8.01
CA SER A 52 -18.50 -3.77 -7.12
C SER A 52 -17.25 -3.09 -7.67
N GLU A 53 -17.00 -1.82 -7.32
CA GLU A 53 -15.77 -1.13 -7.72
C GLU A 53 -14.52 -1.87 -7.24
N HIS A 54 -14.59 -2.41 -6.03
CA HIS A 54 -13.48 -3.14 -5.41
C HIS A 54 -13.05 -4.39 -6.20
N CYS A 55 -14.01 -5.18 -6.73
CA CYS A 55 -13.69 -6.40 -7.48
C CYS A 55 -13.44 -6.15 -8.98
N SER A 56 -14.26 -5.28 -9.63
CA SER A 56 -14.24 -5.12 -11.09
C SER A 56 -13.42 -3.93 -11.58
N TYR A 57 -13.09 -2.98 -10.69
CA TYR A 57 -12.46 -1.71 -11.09
C TYR A 57 -13.26 -0.99 -12.19
N LYS A 58 -14.59 -1.09 -12.13
CA LYS A 58 -15.51 -0.67 -13.21
C LYS A 58 -15.37 0.79 -13.61
N THR A 59 -14.96 1.68 -12.70
CA THR A 59 -14.76 3.11 -12.97
C THR A 59 -13.29 3.48 -13.10
N SER A 60 -12.38 2.76 -12.44
CA SER A 60 -10.95 3.06 -12.40
C SER A 60 -10.13 2.40 -13.51
N LYS A 61 -10.58 1.26 -14.04
CA LYS A 61 -9.86 0.50 -15.09
C LYS A 61 -9.38 1.33 -16.29
N PRO A 62 -10.15 2.31 -16.83
CA PRO A 62 -9.67 3.19 -17.90
C PRO A 62 -8.46 4.05 -17.51
N LEU A 63 -8.35 4.45 -16.24
CA LEU A 63 -7.22 5.24 -15.74
C LEU A 63 -6.02 4.35 -15.48
N LEU A 64 -6.22 3.19 -14.87
CA LEU A 64 -5.15 2.21 -14.59
C LEU A 64 -4.42 1.76 -15.85
N SER A 65 -5.11 1.71 -17.00
CA SER A 65 -4.52 1.37 -18.29
C SER A 65 -3.46 2.37 -18.78
N LYS A 66 -3.36 3.58 -18.16
CA LYS A 66 -2.35 4.60 -18.48
C LYS A 66 -0.99 4.28 -17.85
N PHE A 67 -0.91 3.41 -16.85
CA PHE A 67 0.35 3.08 -16.20
C PHE A 67 1.29 2.28 -17.10
N PRO A 68 2.61 2.56 -17.10
CA PRO A 68 3.61 1.71 -17.73
C PRO A 68 3.78 0.43 -16.89
N THR A 69 3.40 -0.72 -17.45
CA THR A 69 3.40 -2.01 -16.72
C THR A 69 4.44 -3.00 -17.22
N LYS A 70 5.21 -2.64 -18.26
CA LYS A 70 6.13 -3.55 -18.96
C LYS A 70 7.56 -3.06 -18.86
N ALA A 71 8.47 -3.97 -18.50
CA ALA A 71 9.91 -3.78 -18.60
C ALA A 71 10.58 -5.16 -18.75
N PRO A 72 11.85 -5.24 -19.24
CA PRO A 72 12.52 -6.53 -19.45
C PRO A 72 12.62 -7.41 -18.20
N HIS A 73 12.64 -6.83 -17.02
CA HIS A 73 12.73 -7.52 -15.73
C HIS A 73 11.36 -7.82 -15.09
N VAL A 74 10.25 -7.44 -15.70
CA VAL A 74 8.90 -7.76 -15.21
C VAL A 74 8.51 -9.13 -15.73
N LEU A 75 8.33 -10.11 -14.83
CA LEU A 75 7.89 -11.46 -15.15
C LEU A 75 6.36 -11.57 -15.14
N GLN A 76 5.72 -10.84 -14.22
CA GLN A 76 4.26 -10.76 -14.10
C GLN A 76 3.88 -9.32 -13.76
N GLY A 77 3.12 -8.68 -14.64
CA GLY A 77 2.46 -7.40 -14.39
C GLY A 77 1.07 -7.58 -13.77
N PRO A 78 0.22 -6.51 -13.77
CA PRO A 78 -1.14 -6.56 -13.22
C PRO A 78 -2.01 -7.66 -13.86
N GLY A 79 -2.93 -8.24 -13.08
CA GLY A 79 -3.88 -9.28 -13.53
C GLY A 79 -3.79 -10.62 -12.79
N GLU A 80 -2.84 -10.76 -11.88
CA GLU A 80 -2.73 -11.87 -10.92
C GLU A 80 -2.75 -11.33 -9.48
N GLY A 81 -2.68 -12.19 -8.47
CA GLY A 81 -2.69 -11.82 -7.06
C GLY A 81 -1.64 -10.76 -6.70
N ALA A 82 -0.42 -10.88 -7.25
CA ALA A 82 0.66 -9.90 -7.08
C ALA A 82 1.54 -9.79 -8.33
N GLY A 83 2.33 -8.73 -8.42
CA GLY A 83 3.32 -8.57 -9.49
C GLY A 83 4.65 -9.25 -9.16
N ILE A 84 5.43 -9.60 -10.20
CA ILE A 84 6.69 -10.34 -10.07
C ILE A 84 7.79 -9.67 -10.89
N ILE A 85 8.92 -9.39 -10.25
CA ILE A 85 10.11 -8.82 -10.86
C ILE A 85 11.30 -9.77 -10.71
N ASP A 86 12.01 -9.99 -11.80
CA ASP A 86 13.28 -10.73 -11.82
C ASP A 86 14.39 -9.96 -11.08
N ILE A 87 15.07 -10.65 -10.18
CA ILE A 87 16.24 -10.12 -9.46
C ILE A 87 17.54 -10.88 -9.82
N GLY A 88 17.51 -11.70 -10.86
CA GLY A 88 18.63 -12.52 -11.32
C GLY A 88 18.82 -13.81 -10.52
N ASP A 89 19.72 -14.69 -10.98
CA ASP A 89 20.06 -15.98 -10.34
C ASP A 89 18.85 -16.92 -10.16
N ASN A 90 17.92 -16.94 -11.13
CA ASN A 90 16.67 -17.71 -11.07
C ASN A 90 15.74 -17.28 -9.91
N GLN A 91 15.90 -16.06 -9.37
CA GLN A 91 15.12 -15.53 -8.26
C GLN A 91 14.27 -14.34 -8.70
N ALA A 92 13.12 -14.18 -8.08
CA ALA A 92 12.25 -13.05 -8.29
C ALA A 92 11.68 -12.52 -6.97
N VAL A 93 11.30 -11.24 -6.95
CA VAL A 93 10.55 -10.60 -5.88
C VAL A 93 9.10 -10.46 -6.29
N VAL A 94 8.20 -10.84 -5.40
CA VAL A 94 6.74 -10.73 -5.56
C VAL A 94 6.23 -9.72 -4.56
N PHE A 95 5.44 -8.72 -4.99
CA PHE A 95 4.90 -7.75 -4.06
C PHE A 95 3.61 -7.09 -4.54
N LYS A 96 2.81 -6.67 -3.57
CA LYS A 96 1.58 -5.91 -3.75
C LYS A 96 1.28 -5.10 -2.49
N ILE A 97 0.61 -3.96 -2.66
CA ILE A 97 -0.06 -3.22 -1.58
C ILE A 97 -1.56 -3.34 -1.75
N GLU A 98 -2.29 -3.37 -0.63
CA GLU A 98 -3.75 -3.38 -0.62
C GLU A 98 -4.30 -2.54 0.51
N SER A 99 -5.45 -1.88 0.26
CA SER A 99 -6.15 -1.05 1.23
C SER A 99 -7.18 -1.84 2.03
N HIS A 100 -7.28 -1.55 3.33
CA HIS A 100 -8.29 -2.10 4.22
C HIS A 100 -8.92 -1.01 5.09
N ASN A 101 -9.33 0.10 4.43
CA ASN A 101 -9.74 1.36 5.06
C ASN A 101 -11.08 1.25 5.80
N HIS A 102 -12.16 0.92 5.08
CA HIS A 102 -13.51 0.84 5.63
C HIS A 102 -13.62 -0.13 6.81
N PRO A 103 -13.12 -1.37 6.71
CA PRO A 103 -13.10 -2.29 7.85
C PRO A 103 -12.37 -1.72 9.06
N SER A 104 -11.24 -1.04 8.85
CA SER A 104 -10.44 -0.43 9.92
C SER A 104 -11.12 0.79 10.57
N ALA A 105 -11.97 1.51 9.85
CA ALA A 105 -12.77 2.59 10.42
C ALA A 105 -13.85 2.07 11.39
N VAL A 106 -14.34 0.85 11.17
CA VAL A 106 -15.42 0.20 11.94
C VAL A 106 -14.87 -0.63 13.11
N GLU A 107 -13.95 -1.54 12.82
CA GLU A 107 -13.27 -2.43 13.77
C GLU A 107 -11.75 -2.37 13.53
N PRO A 108 -11.04 -1.38 14.10
CA PRO A 108 -9.67 -1.06 13.70
C PRO A 108 -8.68 -2.21 13.89
N TYR A 109 -8.80 -2.99 14.97
CA TYR A 109 -7.94 -4.14 15.17
C TYR A 109 -8.14 -5.23 14.10
N GLN A 110 -9.39 -5.68 13.92
CA GLN A 110 -9.69 -6.75 12.96
C GLN A 110 -9.54 -6.27 11.50
N GLY A 111 -9.96 -5.04 11.21
CA GLY A 111 -9.78 -4.44 9.89
C GLY A 111 -8.32 -4.39 9.47
N ALA A 112 -7.43 -3.94 10.35
CA ALA A 112 -6.00 -3.89 10.06
C ALA A 112 -5.36 -5.30 10.02
N ALA A 113 -5.72 -6.18 10.95
CA ALA A 113 -5.23 -7.56 11.01
C ALA A 113 -5.56 -8.33 9.72
N THR A 114 -6.81 -8.25 9.25
CA THR A 114 -7.24 -8.94 8.03
C THR A 114 -6.69 -8.31 6.75
N GLY A 115 -6.38 -7.02 6.76
CA GLY A 115 -5.60 -6.38 5.70
C GLY A 115 -4.20 -6.98 5.55
N VAL A 116 -3.51 -7.22 6.68
CA VAL A 116 -2.21 -7.91 6.68
C VAL A 116 -2.35 -9.35 6.19
N GLY A 117 -3.36 -10.09 6.67
CA GLY A 117 -3.60 -11.48 6.24
C GLY A 117 -3.89 -11.58 4.74
N GLY A 118 -4.79 -10.73 4.22
CA GLY A 118 -5.15 -10.72 2.79
C GLY A 118 -3.97 -10.49 1.88
N ILE A 119 -3.13 -9.50 2.18
CA ILE A 119 -1.97 -9.21 1.34
C ILE A 119 -0.88 -10.29 1.41
N ILE A 120 -0.76 -10.99 2.53
CA ILE A 120 0.12 -12.16 2.65
C ILE A 120 -0.37 -13.27 1.73
N ARG A 121 -1.69 -13.55 1.71
CA ARG A 121 -2.30 -14.58 0.85
C ARG A 121 -2.10 -14.29 -0.64
N ASP A 122 -2.25 -13.05 -1.08
CA ASP A 122 -1.96 -12.63 -2.45
C ASP A 122 -0.54 -13.02 -2.86
N VAL A 123 0.44 -12.80 -2.00
CA VAL A 123 1.85 -13.07 -2.28
C VAL A 123 2.14 -14.58 -2.31
N PHE A 124 1.68 -15.37 -1.34
CA PHE A 124 1.98 -16.80 -1.36
C PHE A 124 1.10 -17.61 -2.31
N SER A 125 -0.06 -17.09 -2.74
CA SER A 125 -0.85 -17.69 -3.82
C SER A 125 -0.08 -17.73 -5.15
N MET A 126 0.86 -16.79 -5.35
CA MET A 126 1.79 -16.77 -6.48
C MET A 126 2.95 -17.77 -6.33
N GLY A 127 3.04 -18.49 -5.22
CA GLY A 127 4.12 -19.42 -4.89
C GLY A 127 5.27 -18.78 -4.08
N ALA A 128 5.22 -17.50 -3.78
CA ALA A 128 6.30 -16.79 -3.10
C ALA A 128 6.22 -16.93 -1.58
N ARG A 129 7.38 -17.12 -0.93
CA ARG A 129 7.47 -17.04 0.53
C ARG A 129 7.44 -15.59 0.98
N PRO A 130 6.46 -15.18 1.81
CA PRO A 130 6.43 -13.85 2.42
C PRO A 130 7.67 -13.62 3.29
N VAL A 131 8.39 -12.52 3.07
CA VAL A 131 9.65 -12.20 3.77
C VAL A 131 9.68 -10.83 4.41
N ALA A 132 8.75 -9.94 4.06
CA ALA A 132 8.60 -8.64 4.69
C ALA A 132 7.19 -8.08 4.54
N LEU A 133 6.80 -7.27 5.52
CA LEU A 133 5.58 -6.46 5.53
C LEU A 133 5.95 -4.98 5.69
N MET A 134 5.16 -4.11 5.08
CA MET A 134 5.15 -2.67 5.30
C MET A 134 3.72 -2.15 5.34
N ASN A 135 3.55 -0.93 5.84
CA ASN A 135 2.24 -0.31 5.90
C ASN A 135 2.34 1.17 5.51
N SER A 136 1.29 1.70 4.91
CA SER A 136 1.06 3.13 4.81
C SER A 136 -0.22 3.47 5.53
N LEU A 137 -0.11 4.27 6.59
CA LEU A 137 -1.19 4.57 7.52
C LEU A 137 -1.50 6.06 7.54
N ARG A 138 -2.78 6.41 7.53
CA ARG A 138 -3.25 7.79 7.66
C ARG A 138 -4.33 7.89 8.72
N PHE A 139 -4.20 8.87 9.60
CA PHE A 139 -5.16 9.13 10.68
C PHE A 139 -5.45 10.62 10.79
N GLY A 140 -6.56 10.96 11.43
CA GLY A 140 -6.81 12.30 11.90
C GLY A 140 -5.76 12.77 12.91
N ASN A 141 -5.86 14.03 13.33
CA ASN A 141 -4.99 14.58 14.36
C ASN A 141 -5.20 13.84 15.70
N LEU A 142 -4.11 13.52 16.43
CA LEU A 142 -4.15 12.82 17.72
C LEU A 142 -4.71 13.70 18.86
N THR A 143 -5.80 14.39 18.60
CA THR A 143 -6.45 15.34 19.55
C THR A 143 -7.72 14.79 20.18
N THR A 144 -8.37 13.79 19.53
CA THR A 144 -9.61 13.17 20.01
C THR A 144 -9.38 11.73 20.48
N ASP A 145 -10.17 11.27 21.45
CA ASP A 145 -10.09 9.90 21.95
C ASP A 145 -10.39 8.88 20.82
N ARG A 146 -11.27 9.24 19.87
CA ARG A 146 -11.62 8.39 18.73
C ARG A 146 -10.41 8.14 17.83
N VAL A 147 -9.68 9.19 17.44
CA VAL A 147 -8.50 9.06 16.59
C VAL A 147 -7.38 8.28 17.29
N LYS A 148 -7.16 8.56 18.59
CA LYS A 148 -6.18 7.81 19.40
C LYS A 148 -6.53 6.33 19.48
N TYR A 149 -7.80 6.00 19.63
CA TYR A 149 -8.30 4.62 19.63
C TYR A 149 -8.07 3.96 18.27
N LEU A 150 -8.48 4.60 17.16
CA LEU A 150 -8.27 4.08 15.81
C LEU A 150 -6.80 3.81 15.53
N PHE A 151 -5.94 4.79 15.82
CA PHE A 151 -4.49 4.66 15.63
C PHE A 151 -3.91 3.51 16.43
N SER A 152 -4.21 3.43 17.73
CA SER A 152 -3.67 2.38 18.60
C SER A 152 -4.13 1.00 18.19
N GLU A 153 -5.42 0.82 17.90
CA GLU A 153 -5.97 -0.50 17.57
C GLU A 153 -5.58 -0.97 16.16
N VAL A 154 -5.41 -0.06 15.19
CA VAL A 154 -4.84 -0.40 13.88
C VAL A 154 -3.42 -0.93 14.04
N VAL A 155 -2.56 -0.22 14.78
CA VAL A 155 -1.17 -0.67 15.05
C VAL A 155 -1.17 -2.00 15.79
N ASN A 156 -2.03 -2.19 16.80
CA ASN A 156 -2.20 -3.46 17.52
C ASN A 156 -2.63 -4.60 16.59
N GLY A 157 -3.55 -4.35 15.65
CA GLY A 157 -4.02 -5.35 14.70
C GLY A 157 -2.92 -5.79 13.73
N ILE A 158 -2.15 -4.84 13.19
CA ILE A 158 -0.98 -5.13 12.34
C ILE A 158 0.05 -5.94 13.10
N ALA A 159 0.40 -5.51 14.32
CA ALA A 159 1.35 -6.21 15.19
C ALA A 159 0.87 -7.62 15.54
N GLY A 160 -0.39 -7.74 15.97
CA GLY A 160 -0.97 -9.02 16.38
C GLY A 160 -0.95 -10.05 15.26
N TYR A 161 -1.28 -9.65 14.04
CA TYR A 161 -1.26 -10.56 12.90
C TYR A 161 0.16 -10.86 12.41
N GLY A 162 0.94 -9.82 12.07
CA GLY A 162 2.29 -9.96 11.52
C GLY A 162 3.25 -10.73 12.44
N ASN A 163 3.24 -10.40 13.73
CA ASN A 163 4.09 -11.06 14.73
C ASN A 163 3.74 -12.54 14.89
N CYS A 164 2.45 -12.89 14.92
CA CYS A 164 1.99 -14.27 15.08
C CYS A 164 2.27 -15.11 13.83
N VAL A 165 2.01 -14.57 12.63
CA VAL A 165 2.30 -15.27 11.36
C VAL A 165 3.80 -15.44 11.14
N GLY A 166 4.62 -14.64 11.77
CA GLY A 166 6.08 -14.69 11.70
C GLY A 166 6.67 -14.15 10.41
N VAL A 167 6.06 -13.08 9.87
CA VAL A 167 6.61 -12.27 8.77
C VAL A 167 7.00 -10.91 9.34
N PRO A 168 8.25 -10.44 9.17
CA PRO A 168 8.69 -9.21 9.80
C PRO A 168 8.02 -7.98 9.18
N THR A 169 7.53 -7.06 10.02
CA THR A 169 7.10 -5.72 9.57
C THR A 169 8.30 -4.79 9.67
N VAL A 170 8.89 -4.48 8.52
CA VAL A 170 10.24 -3.88 8.43
C VAL A 170 10.25 -2.36 8.29
N GLY A 171 9.10 -1.74 8.09
CA GLY A 171 8.99 -0.29 7.92
C GLY A 171 7.58 0.14 7.56
N GLY A 172 7.48 1.28 6.93
CA GLY A 172 6.25 1.91 6.48
C GLY A 172 6.20 3.39 6.85
N GLU A 173 5.09 4.05 6.51
CA GLU A 173 4.87 5.45 6.86
C GLU A 173 3.59 5.63 7.68
N VAL A 174 3.56 6.67 8.49
CA VAL A 174 2.38 7.09 9.24
C VAL A 174 2.27 8.59 9.16
N GLN A 175 1.15 9.10 8.65
CA GLN A 175 0.88 10.53 8.55
C GLN A 175 -0.43 10.89 9.25
N PHE A 176 -0.55 12.17 9.61
CA PHE A 176 -1.68 12.69 10.36
C PHE A 176 -2.19 13.97 9.71
N ASP A 177 -3.50 13.99 9.42
CA ASP A 177 -4.18 15.13 8.85
C ASP A 177 -5.67 15.09 9.18
N GLU A 178 -6.31 16.26 9.37
CA GLU A 178 -7.74 16.36 9.70
C GLU A 178 -8.63 15.67 8.66
N SER A 179 -8.19 15.58 7.39
CA SER A 179 -8.95 14.93 6.32
C SER A 179 -9.21 13.44 6.56
N TYR A 180 -8.45 12.79 7.44
CA TYR A 180 -8.60 11.37 7.77
C TYR A 180 -9.29 11.10 9.12
N GLU A 181 -9.87 12.11 9.78
CA GLU A 181 -10.36 11.99 11.17
C GLU A 181 -11.42 10.89 11.35
N ASP A 182 -12.39 10.82 10.43
CA ASP A 182 -13.47 9.82 10.46
C ASP A 182 -13.20 8.62 9.53
N ASN A 183 -12.23 8.72 8.62
CA ASN A 183 -11.90 7.71 7.62
C ASN A 183 -10.38 7.47 7.56
N PRO A 184 -9.84 6.68 8.49
CA PRO A 184 -8.43 6.33 8.47
C PRO A 184 -8.09 5.52 7.22
N LEU A 185 -6.86 5.65 6.72
CA LEU A 185 -6.35 4.79 5.66
C LEU A 185 -5.40 3.76 6.24
N VAL A 186 -5.63 2.51 5.89
CA VAL A 186 -4.79 1.36 6.27
C VAL A 186 -4.44 0.61 5.00
N ASN A 187 -3.21 0.75 4.57
CA ASN A 187 -2.69 0.06 3.40
C ASN A 187 -1.56 -0.87 3.85
N ALA A 188 -1.68 -2.15 3.55
CA ALA A 188 -0.70 -3.17 3.88
C ALA A 188 0.01 -3.65 2.62
N MET A 189 1.34 -3.73 2.68
CA MET A 189 2.20 -4.22 1.61
C MET A 189 2.93 -5.48 2.06
N CYS A 190 2.96 -6.49 1.21
CA CYS A 190 3.72 -7.71 1.42
C CYS A 190 4.74 -7.94 0.31
N ILE A 191 5.91 -8.39 0.71
CA ILE A 191 7.02 -8.75 -0.18
C ILE A 191 7.33 -10.23 0.02
N GLY A 192 7.43 -10.98 -1.08
CA GLY A 192 7.82 -12.38 -1.09
C GLY A 192 9.01 -12.64 -2.01
N LEU A 193 9.68 -13.75 -1.79
CA LEU A 193 10.75 -14.26 -2.65
C LEU A 193 10.34 -15.60 -3.26
N ILE A 194 10.71 -15.82 -4.52
CA ILE A 194 10.36 -17.01 -5.29
C ILE A 194 11.47 -17.35 -6.29
N ASN A 195 11.60 -18.63 -6.64
CA ASN A 195 12.36 -19.04 -7.82
C ASN A 195 11.45 -19.04 -9.04
N HIS A 196 12.02 -18.82 -10.24
CA HIS A 196 11.21 -18.72 -11.47
C HIS A 196 10.37 -19.97 -11.78
N ASP A 197 10.87 -21.15 -11.42
CA ASP A 197 10.21 -22.45 -11.64
C ASP A 197 9.10 -22.76 -10.62
N GLU A 198 8.95 -21.93 -9.58
CA GLU A 198 7.92 -22.07 -8.54
C GLU A 198 6.71 -21.15 -8.76
N ILE A 199 6.74 -20.26 -9.78
CA ILE A 199 5.67 -19.29 -10.05
C ILE A 199 4.34 -19.99 -10.33
N GLN A 200 3.34 -19.69 -9.51
CA GLN A 200 1.97 -20.18 -9.63
C GLN A 200 1.05 -19.16 -10.30
N LYS A 201 -0.07 -19.63 -10.81
CA LYS A 201 -1.12 -18.80 -11.40
C LYS A 201 -2.50 -19.21 -10.88
N GLY A 202 -3.39 -18.23 -10.77
CA GLY A 202 -4.79 -18.46 -10.44
C GLY A 202 -5.59 -18.91 -11.66
N ILE A 203 -5.43 -20.18 -12.10
CA ILE A 203 -6.12 -20.72 -13.29
C ILE A 203 -6.83 -22.05 -13.02
N ALA A 204 -8.03 -22.23 -13.59
CA ALA A 204 -8.79 -23.47 -13.54
C ALA A 204 -8.70 -24.21 -14.87
N ALA A 205 -7.50 -24.65 -15.26
CA ALA A 205 -7.26 -25.35 -16.52
C ALA A 205 -7.52 -26.86 -16.41
N GLY A 206 -7.93 -27.47 -17.52
CA GLY A 206 -8.12 -28.92 -17.67
C GLY A 206 -9.49 -29.40 -17.19
N VAL A 207 -10.39 -29.63 -18.15
CA VAL A 207 -11.74 -30.19 -17.91
C VAL A 207 -11.66 -31.50 -17.15
N GLY A 208 -12.44 -31.65 -16.07
CA GLY A 208 -12.45 -32.81 -15.18
C GLY A 208 -11.46 -32.68 -14.00
N ASN A 209 -10.63 -31.66 -13.95
CA ASN A 209 -9.77 -31.41 -12.80
C ASN A 209 -10.61 -31.01 -11.57
N THR A 210 -10.17 -31.46 -10.41
CA THR A 210 -10.89 -31.28 -9.15
C THR A 210 -10.61 -29.89 -8.55
N VAL A 211 -11.66 -29.25 -8.03
CA VAL A 211 -11.56 -28.01 -7.28
C VAL A 211 -11.54 -28.35 -5.80
N LEU A 212 -10.45 -28.00 -5.11
CA LEU A 212 -10.27 -28.17 -3.67
C LEU A 212 -10.44 -26.83 -2.93
N TYR A 213 -11.23 -26.87 -1.89
CA TYR A 213 -11.30 -25.82 -0.87
C TYR A 213 -10.34 -26.19 0.28
N ALA A 214 -9.44 -25.30 0.65
CA ALA A 214 -8.47 -25.54 1.72
C ALA A 214 -8.44 -24.42 2.75
N GLY A 215 -8.18 -24.76 4.02
CA GLY A 215 -8.02 -23.80 5.12
C GLY A 215 -9.21 -23.75 6.08
N ALA A 216 -9.55 -22.55 6.57
CA ALA A 216 -10.59 -22.33 7.57
C ALA A 216 -11.99 -22.65 7.04
N PRO A 217 -12.91 -23.16 7.90
CA PRO A 217 -14.31 -23.32 7.52
C PRO A 217 -15.01 -21.96 7.33
N THR A 218 -15.92 -21.89 6.36
CA THR A 218 -16.68 -20.68 6.04
C THR A 218 -17.69 -20.31 7.14
N GLY A 219 -17.68 -19.06 7.55
CA GLY A 219 -18.66 -18.43 8.46
C GLY A 219 -19.46 -17.33 7.80
N ARG A 220 -20.30 -16.61 8.56
CA ARG A 220 -21.10 -15.46 8.08
C ARG A 220 -20.37 -14.11 8.20
N ASP A 221 -19.08 -14.13 8.31
CA ASP A 221 -18.23 -12.93 8.36
C ASP A 221 -17.92 -12.40 6.95
N GLY A 222 -17.86 -11.08 6.81
CA GLY A 222 -17.51 -10.41 5.57
C GLY A 222 -18.54 -10.50 4.43
N ILE A 223 -19.75 -10.98 4.69
CA ILE A 223 -20.80 -10.99 3.66
C ILE A 223 -21.08 -9.55 3.23
N HIS A 224 -20.97 -9.26 1.93
CA HIS A 224 -20.97 -7.91 1.35
C HIS A 224 -19.75 -7.04 1.69
N GLY A 225 -18.64 -7.57 2.16
CA GLY A 225 -17.43 -6.79 2.44
C GLY A 225 -16.95 -5.96 1.26
N ALA A 226 -16.85 -6.55 0.07
CA ALA A 226 -16.47 -5.84 -1.15
C ALA A 226 -17.50 -4.75 -1.57
N THR A 227 -18.80 -4.98 -1.35
CA THR A 227 -19.84 -3.98 -1.59
C THR A 227 -19.74 -2.85 -0.57
N PHE A 228 -19.52 -3.17 0.71
CA PHE A 228 -19.31 -2.20 1.78
C PHE A 228 -18.07 -1.32 1.51
N ALA A 229 -16.99 -1.90 1.01
CA ALA A 229 -15.80 -1.16 0.61
C ALA A 229 -16.01 -0.26 -0.63
N SER A 230 -17.16 -0.37 -1.30
CA SER A 230 -17.55 0.41 -2.49
C SER A 230 -18.71 1.37 -2.22
N ASP A 231 -18.94 1.77 -0.95
CA ASP A 231 -19.95 2.74 -0.53
C ASP A 231 -19.37 3.71 0.50
N ASP A 232 -20.03 4.85 0.71
CA ASP A 232 -19.61 5.84 1.70
C ASP A 232 -19.76 5.29 3.13
N LEU A 233 -18.86 5.66 4.04
CA LEU A 233 -18.94 5.29 5.46
C LEU A 233 -20.21 5.88 6.10
N GLY A 234 -21.06 5.01 6.64
CA GLY A 234 -22.29 5.38 7.34
C GLY A 234 -22.05 6.09 8.67
N GLU A 235 -23.08 6.80 9.17
CA GLU A 235 -23.02 7.44 10.50
C GLU A 235 -23.05 6.44 11.67
N ASP A 236 -23.54 5.21 11.44
CA ASP A 236 -23.72 4.16 12.44
C ASP A 236 -22.86 2.93 12.12
N ALA A 237 -21.58 3.04 12.47
CA ALA A 237 -20.59 1.97 12.28
C ALA A 237 -20.99 0.61 12.91
N ALA A 238 -21.91 0.60 13.90
CA ALA A 238 -22.35 -0.65 14.51
C ALA A 238 -23.19 -1.53 13.57
N LYS A 239 -23.79 -0.94 12.53
CA LYS A 239 -24.56 -1.69 11.52
C LYS A 239 -23.66 -2.42 10.54
N ASP A 240 -22.45 -1.91 10.32
CA ASP A 240 -21.51 -2.38 9.32
C ASP A 240 -20.54 -3.44 9.88
N ARG A 241 -20.56 -3.69 11.21
CA ARG A 241 -19.75 -4.74 11.86
C ARG A 241 -19.82 -6.13 11.24
N PRO A 242 -20.98 -6.63 10.77
CA PRO A 242 -21.06 -7.94 10.13
C PRO A 242 -20.30 -8.03 8.80
N ALA A 243 -19.99 -6.90 8.16
CA ALA A 243 -19.19 -6.86 6.93
C ALA A 243 -17.68 -6.92 7.21
N VAL A 244 -17.24 -6.81 8.47
CA VAL A 244 -15.82 -6.92 8.84
C VAL A 244 -15.44 -8.37 9.06
N GLN A 245 -14.32 -8.77 8.50
CA GLN A 245 -13.75 -10.11 8.64
C GLN A 245 -13.02 -10.26 10.00
N VAL A 246 -12.80 -11.52 10.41
CA VAL A 246 -12.02 -11.88 11.59
C VAL A 246 -10.88 -12.80 11.16
N GLY A 247 -9.63 -12.42 11.49
CA GLY A 247 -8.44 -13.15 11.09
C GLY A 247 -7.90 -14.10 12.18
N ASP A 248 -7.31 -15.21 11.75
CA ASP A 248 -6.56 -16.16 12.58
C ASP A 248 -5.11 -16.29 12.04
N PRO A 249 -4.16 -15.48 12.55
CA PRO A 249 -2.80 -15.48 12.04
C PRO A 249 -2.04 -16.80 12.28
N PHE A 250 -2.46 -17.61 13.27
CA PHE A 250 -1.87 -18.93 13.46
C PHE A 250 -2.31 -19.89 12.36
N MET A 251 -3.58 -19.89 11.98
CA MET A 251 -4.07 -20.68 10.85
C MET A 251 -3.43 -20.21 9.54
N GLU A 252 -3.28 -18.91 9.34
CA GLU A 252 -2.57 -18.35 8.17
C GLU A 252 -1.14 -18.87 8.08
N LYS A 253 -0.42 -18.93 9.21
CA LYS A 253 0.94 -19.49 9.25
C LYS A 253 0.98 -20.94 8.76
N LEU A 254 0.05 -21.77 9.21
CA LEU A 254 -0.03 -23.16 8.76
C LEU A 254 -0.40 -23.26 7.28
N LEU A 255 -1.30 -22.38 6.82
CA LEU A 255 -1.74 -22.30 5.43
C LEU A 255 -0.59 -21.93 4.49
N ILE A 256 0.26 -20.95 4.88
CA ILE A 256 1.47 -20.60 4.14
C ILE A 256 2.36 -21.82 3.93
N GLU A 257 2.67 -22.57 4.99
CA GLU A 257 3.57 -23.72 4.90
C GLU A 257 2.97 -24.85 4.04
N ALA A 258 1.66 -25.11 4.19
CA ALA A 258 0.98 -26.11 3.36
C ALA A 258 0.97 -25.71 1.87
N CYS A 259 0.61 -24.46 1.56
CA CYS A 259 0.59 -23.97 0.18
C CYS A 259 1.98 -23.97 -0.47
N LEU A 260 3.02 -23.54 0.25
CA LEU A 260 4.40 -23.57 -0.24
C LEU A 260 4.97 -24.98 -0.38
N GLU A 261 4.40 -25.99 0.29
CA GLU A 261 4.76 -27.38 0.06
C GLU A 261 4.07 -27.96 -1.19
N VAL A 262 2.78 -27.65 -1.40
CA VAL A 262 2.03 -28.19 -2.56
C VAL A 262 2.47 -27.58 -3.91
N ILE A 263 3.11 -26.43 -3.94
CA ILE A 263 3.63 -25.86 -5.21
C ILE A 263 4.69 -26.76 -5.87
N HIS A 264 5.34 -27.63 -5.11
CA HIS A 264 6.32 -28.57 -5.64
C HIS A 264 5.67 -29.83 -6.23
N SER A 265 4.35 -30.03 -6.06
CA SER A 265 3.62 -31.13 -6.66
C SER A 265 3.14 -30.76 -8.07
N ASP A 266 3.46 -31.62 -9.05
CA ASP A 266 2.92 -31.49 -10.40
C ASP A 266 1.42 -31.84 -10.50
N ALA A 267 0.79 -32.24 -9.38
CA ALA A 267 -0.66 -32.39 -9.26
C ALA A 267 -1.38 -31.05 -9.21
N LEU A 268 -0.74 -30.01 -8.66
CA LEU A 268 -1.31 -28.65 -8.61
C LEU A 268 -1.37 -28.04 -10.02
N VAL A 269 -2.52 -27.48 -10.39
CA VAL A 269 -2.76 -26.83 -11.69
C VAL A 269 -2.84 -25.32 -11.52
N GLY A 270 -3.49 -24.85 -10.46
CA GLY A 270 -3.61 -23.45 -10.13
C GLY A 270 -4.07 -23.24 -8.69
N MET A 271 -3.78 -22.08 -8.15
CA MET A 271 -4.11 -21.71 -6.78
C MET A 271 -4.43 -20.23 -6.70
N GLN A 272 -5.47 -19.89 -5.93
CA GLN A 272 -5.86 -18.51 -5.65
C GLN A 272 -6.39 -18.40 -4.23
N ASP A 273 -6.16 -17.25 -3.58
CA ASP A 273 -6.74 -16.98 -2.28
C ASP A 273 -8.24 -16.65 -2.39
N MET A 274 -8.96 -16.78 -1.29
CA MET A 274 -10.33 -16.34 -1.15
C MET A 274 -10.35 -15.02 -0.37
N GLY A 275 -10.00 -13.93 -1.04
CA GLY A 275 -10.00 -12.57 -0.50
C GLY A 275 -11.38 -11.92 -0.60
N ALA A 276 -11.44 -10.73 -1.20
CA ALA A 276 -12.70 -10.04 -1.48
C ALA A 276 -13.63 -10.91 -2.34
N ALA A 277 -14.95 -10.87 -2.01
CA ALA A 277 -15.96 -11.74 -2.59
C ALA A 277 -15.73 -13.26 -2.41
N GLY A 278 -14.76 -13.64 -1.62
CA GLY A 278 -14.55 -15.00 -1.14
C GLY A 278 -14.49 -16.08 -2.22
N LEU A 279 -15.38 -17.08 -2.10
CA LEU A 279 -15.47 -18.21 -3.04
C LEU A 279 -15.95 -17.79 -4.44
N THR A 280 -16.71 -16.70 -4.53
CA THR A 280 -17.25 -16.20 -5.79
C THR A 280 -16.12 -15.68 -6.69
N SER A 281 -15.28 -14.80 -6.20
CA SER A 281 -14.17 -14.19 -6.99
C SER A 281 -13.14 -15.24 -7.37
N SER A 282 -12.61 -15.99 -6.39
CA SER A 282 -11.57 -16.98 -6.66
C SER A 282 -11.99 -18.00 -7.72
N ALA A 283 -13.19 -18.54 -7.61
CA ALA A 283 -13.69 -19.56 -8.53
C ALA A 283 -13.98 -19.03 -9.94
N SER A 284 -14.68 -17.89 -10.04
CA SER A 284 -15.04 -17.32 -11.34
C SER A 284 -13.82 -16.77 -12.10
N GLU A 285 -12.90 -16.11 -11.42
CA GLU A 285 -11.69 -15.57 -12.02
C GLU A 285 -10.76 -16.67 -12.54
N MET A 286 -10.51 -17.72 -11.74
CA MET A 286 -9.69 -18.85 -12.16
C MET A 286 -10.28 -19.55 -13.41
N ALA A 287 -11.60 -19.68 -13.48
CA ALA A 287 -12.28 -20.29 -14.61
C ALA A 287 -12.24 -19.39 -15.86
N SER A 288 -12.52 -18.08 -15.71
CA SER A 288 -12.47 -17.11 -16.81
C SER A 288 -11.06 -17.05 -17.42
N LYS A 289 -10.01 -16.90 -16.61
CA LYS A 289 -8.60 -16.89 -17.06
C LYS A 289 -8.21 -18.14 -17.85
N ALA A 290 -8.77 -19.30 -17.51
CA ALA A 290 -8.51 -20.56 -18.22
C ALA A 290 -9.41 -20.75 -19.46
N GLY A 291 -10.43 -19.92 -19.64
CA GLY A 291 -11.45 -20.08 -20.68
C GLY A 291 -12.32 -21.33 -20.50
N THR A 292 -12.51 -21.78 -19.26
CA THR A 292 -13.30 -22.95 -18.85
C THR A 292 -14.53 -22.50 -18.04
N GLY A 293 -15.28 -23.44 -17.49
CA GLY A 293 -16.26 -23.20 -16.45
C GLY A 293 -15.93 -23.97 -15.20
N MET A 294 -16.74 -23.75 -14.16
CA MET A 294 -16.59 -24.42 -12.87
C MET A 294 -17.96 -24.82 -12.34
N GLU A 295 -18.11 -26.07 -11.93
CA GLU A 295 -19.28 -26.56 -11.22
C GLU A 295 -18.91 -26.86 -9.76
N MET A 296 -19.64 -26.29 -8.80
CA MET A 296 -19.39 -26.45 -7.37
C MET A 296 -20.61 -26.97 -6.64
N ASN A 297 -20.38 -27.87 -5.68
CA ASN A 297 -21.38 -28.37 -4.75
C ASN A 297 -21.15 -27.80 -3.34
N LEU A 298 -21.97 -26.83 -2.95
CA LEU A 298 -21.84 -26.13 -1.67
C LEU A 298 -22.16 -27.01 -0.44
N ASP A 299 -22.83 -28.17 -0.63
CA ASP A 299 -23.04 -29.12 0.46
C ASP A 299 -21.71 -29.72 0.99
N LEU A 300 -20.64 -29.62 0.19
CA LEU A 300 -19.30 -30.11 0.52
C LEU A 300 -18.40 -29.05 1.13
N VAL A 301 -18.75 -27.77 1.05
CA VAL A 301 -17.96 -26.66 1.58
C VAL A 301 -17.96 -26.72 3.10
N PRO A 302 -16.79 -26.76 3.77
CA PRO A 302 -16.71 -26.74 5.22
C PRO A 302 -17.33 -25.48 5.81
N GLN A 303 -18.22 -25.65 6.79
CA GLN A 303 -18.98 -24.57 7.42
C GLN A 303 -18.66 -24.48 8.91
N ARG A 304 -18.41 -23.25 9.39
CA ARG A 304 -18.26 -22.95 10.82
C ARG A 304 -19.64 -22.79 11.50
N GLU A 305 -20.61 -22.36 10.73
CA GLU A 305 -21.97 -22.12 11.20
C GLU A 305 -22.98 -23.04 10.49
N GLN A 306 -24.03 -23.44 11.21
CA GLN A 306 -25.05 -24.33 10.64
C GLN A 306 -26.02 -23.61 9.72
N ASN A 307 -26.56 -24.36 8.74
CA ASN A 307 -27.62 -23.91 7.84
C ASN A 307 -27.26 -22.67 7.03
N MET A 308 -26.02 -22.56 6.56
CA MET A 308 -25.64 -21.53 5.60
C MET A 308 -26.24 -21.84 4.23
N ASN A 309 -26.84 -20.83 3.63
CA ASN A 309 -27.40 -20.94 2.29
C ASN A 309 -26.36 -20.61 1.19
N ALA A 310 -26.73 -20.84 -0.07
CA ALA A 310 -25.84 -20.61 -1.20
C ALA A 310 -25.33 -19.16 -1.28
N TYR A 311 -26.19 -18.19 -1.02
CA TYR A 311 -25.83 -16.79 -0.97
C TYR A 311 -24.77 -16.49 0.10
N GLU A 312 -24.98 -16.96 1.33
CA GLU A 312 -24.06 -16.76 2.43
C GLU A 312 -22.71 -17.46 2.20
N LEU A 313 -22.70 -18.68 1.65
CA LEU A 313 -21.49 -19.42 1.35
C LEU A 313 -20.66 -18.80 0.22
N MET A 314 -21.33 -18.29 -0.81
CA MET A 314 -20.65 -17.70 -1.96
C MET A 314 -20.07 -16.32 -1.68
N LEU A 315 -20.76 -15.51 -0.86
CA LEU A 315 -20.39 -14.12 -0.59
C LEU A 315 -19.61 -13.92 0.72
N SER A 316 -19.44 -14.96 1.53
CA SER A 316 -18.63 -14.89 2.75
C SER A 316 -17.17 -14.62 2.41
N GLU A 317 -16.57 -13.69 3.14
CA GLU A 317 -15.14 -13.35 3.05
C GLU A 317 -14.36 -13.84 4.27
N SER A 318 -14.75 -14.99 4.87
CA SER A 318 -13.97 -15.63 5.92
C SER A 318 -12.53 -15.77 5.48
N GLN A 319 -11.62 -15.43 6.39
CA GLN A 319 -10.18 -15.38 6.12
C GLN A 319 -9.54 -16.78 6.09
N GLU A 320 -8.26 -16.87 5.77
CA GLU A 320 -7.42 -18.08 5.80
C GLU A 320 -7.97 -19.23 4.95
N ARG A 321 -8.43 -18.89 3.73
CA ARG A 321 -8.99 -19.85 2.77
C ARG A 321 -8.31 -19.76 1.41
N MET A 322 -8.08 -20.91 0.78
CA MET A 322 -7.50 -21.04 -0.56
C MET A 322 -8.36 -21.93 -1.44
N LEU A 323 -8.42 -21.60 -2.72
CA LEU A 323 -9.00 -22.45 -3.77
C LEU A 323 -7.88 -23.00 -4.64
N LEU A 324 -7.84 -24.33 -4.80
CA LEU A 324 -6.85 -25.03 -5.61
C LEU A 324 -7.54 -25.82 -6.72
N VAL A 325 -6.93 -25.87 -7.88
CA VAL A 325 -7.31 -26.79 -8.95
C VAL A 325 -6.23 -27.86 -9.07
N VAL A 326 -6.64 -29.12 -9.00
CA VAL A 326 -5.76 -30.28 -8.91
C VAL A 326 -6.10 -31.29 -9.99
N LYS A 327 -5.11 -31.94 -10.58
CA LYS A 327 -5.30 -32.99 -11.59
C LYS A 327 -6.21 -34.09 -11.04
N GLN A 328 -7.23 -34.45 -11.82
CA GLN A 328 -8.20 -35.50 -11.49
C GLN A 328 -7.51 -36.78 -11.06
N GLY A 329 -7.94 -37.36 -9.93
CA GLY A 329 -7.41 -38.59 -9.35
C GLY A 329 -6.12 -38.41 -8.52
N ARG A 330 -5.64 -37.17 -8.32
CA ARG A 330 -4.47 -36.86 -7.51
C ARG A 330 -4.78 -35.99 -6.30
N GLU A 331 -6.06 -35.85 -5.95
CA GLU A 331 -6.56 -35.00 -4.88
C GLU A 331 -5.96 -35.40 -3.53
N GLN A 332 -5.87 -36.72 -3.28
CA GLN A 332 -5.40 -37.25 -2.00
C GLN A 332 -3.96 -36.82 -1.66
N GLU A 333 -3.11 -36.70 -2.67
CA GLU A 333 -1.73 -36.22 -2.51
C GLU A 333 -1.68 -34.81 -1.92
N ILE A 334 -2.57 -33.92 -2.39
CA ILE A 334 -2.66 -32.55 -1.92
C ILE A 334 -3.35 -32.47 -0.56
N ILE A 335 -4.43 -33.25 -0.37
CA ILE A 335 -5.15 -33.31 0.91
C ILE A 335 -4.23 -33.75 2.06
N GLU A 336 -3.37 -34.75 1.84
CA GLU A 336 -2.42 -35.23 2.84
C GLU A 336 -1.41 -34.18 3.28
N VAL A 337 -1.02 -33.24 2.38
CA VAL A 337 -0.16 -32.10 2.75
C VAL A 337 -0.89 -31.16 3.71
N PHE A 338 -2.15 -30.79 3.42
CA PHE A 338 -2.92 -29.95 4.35
C PHE A 338 -3.17 -30.63 5.69
N GLU A 339 -3.51 -31.93 5.70
CA GLU A 339 -3.70 -32.72 6.94
C GLU A 339 -2.42 -32.77 7.79
N LYS A 340 -1.24 -32.84 7.18
CA LYS A 340 0.06 -32.77 7.87
C LYS A 340 0.20 -31.50 8.73
N TYR A 341 -0.36 -30.38 8.25
CA TYR A 341 -0.37 -29.09 8.95
C TYR A 341 -1.61 -28.89 9.85
N GLY A 342 -2.46 -29.91 9.99
CA GLY A 342 -3.69 -29.83 10.79
C GLY A 342 -4.80 -29.01 10.12
N LEU A 343 -4.68 -28.76 8.82
CA LEU A 343 -5.67 -28.07 8.02
C LEU A 343 -6.53 -29.06 7.25
N GLN A 344 -7.73 -28.64 6.86
CA GLN A 344 -8.58 -29.43 5.97
C GLN A 344 -8.44 -28.95 4.52
N ALA A 345 -8.55 -29.90 3.60
CA ALA A 345 -8.73 -29.66 2.19
C ALA A 345 -9.81 -30.60 1.66
N VAL A 346 -10.82 -30.06 0.97
CA VAL A 346 -12.03 -30.81 0.59
C VAL A 346 -12.33 -30.59 -0.89
N ALA A 347 -12.62 -31.65 -1.63
CA ALA A 347 -13.10 -31.54 -2.99
C ALA A 347 -14.53 -30.97 -3.00
N VAL A 348 -14.70 -29.79 -3.60
CA VAL A 348 -15.97 -29.07 -3.61
C VAL A 348 -16.56 -28.89 -4.99
N GLY A 349 -15.83 -29.26 -6.05
CA GLY A 349 -16.29 -29.11 -7.42
C GLY A 349 -15.31 -29.63 -8.45
N GLU A 350 -15.59 -29.31 -9.70
CA GLU A 350 -14.79 -29.69 -10.85
C GLU A 350 -14.77 -28.63 -11.94
N VAL A 351 -13.72 -28.61 -12.73
CA VAL A 351 -13.60 -27.80 -13.95
C VAL A 351 -14.41 -28.41 -15.05
N ILE A 352 -15.30 -27.65 -15.67
CA ILE A 352 -16.20 -28.10 -16.74
C ILE A 352 -15.91 -27.43 -18.09
N SER A 353 -16.35 -28.04 -19.18
CA SER A 353 -16.16 -27.52 -20.52
C SER A 353 -17.10 -26.37 -20.90
N GLU A 354 -18.26 -26.33 -20.30
CA GLU A 354 -19.22 -25.23 -20.45
C GLU A 354 -18.69 -23.99 -19.72
N LYS A 355 -18.60 -22.87 -20.40
CA LYS A 355 -18.13 -21.61 -19.84
C LYS A 355 -19.15 -20.97 -18.90
N VAL A 356 -19.55 -21.70 -17.87
CA VAL A 356 -20.52 -21.27 -16.86
C VAL A 356 -19.96 -21.47 -15.46
N PHE A 357 -20.35 -20.59 -14.56
CA PHE A 357 -20.18 -20.71 -13.13
C PHE A 357 -21.45 -21.31 -12.55
N ARG A 358 -21.42 -22.61 -12.30
CA ARG A 358 -22.58 -23.39 -11.85
C ARG A 358 -22.46 -23.78 -10.40
N ILE A 359 -23.40 -23.33 -9.59
CA ILE A 359 -23.43 -23.55 -8.15
C ILE A 359 -24.62 -24.43 -7.79
N LYS A 360 -24.36 -25.51 -7.05
CA LYS A 360 -25.37 -26.46 -6.58
C LYS A 360 -25.40 -26.48 -5.06
N GLN A 361 -26.60 -26.62 -4.50
CA GLN A 361 -26.85 -26.89 -3.08
C GLN A 361 -28.13 -27.72 -2.94
N HIS A 362 -28.11 -28.76 -2.11
CA HIS A 362 -29.22 -29.69 -1.87
C HIS A 362 -29.74 -30.34 -3.15
N GLY A 363 -28.87 -30.53 -4.13
CA GLY A 363 -29.20 -31.11 -5.43
C GLY A 363 -29.86 -30.15 -6.43
N GLU A 364 -30.08 -28.89 -6.05
CA GLU A 364 -30.65 -27.84 -6.91
C GLU A 364 -29.56 -26.88 -7.43
N ILE A 365 -29.79 -26.29 -8.60
CA ILE A 365 -28.89 -25.27 -9.17
C ILE A 365 -29.29 -23.91 -8.56
N MET A 366 -28.39 -23.33 -7.78
CA MET A 366 -28.56 -22.06 -7.11
C MET A 366 -28.10 -20.87 -7.96
N ALA A 367 -27.11 -21.11 -8.86
CA ALA A 367 -26.67 -20.15 -9.84
C ALA A 367 -26.13 -20.86 -11.09
N ASP A 368 -26.35 -20.25 -12.26
CA ASP A 368 -25.83 -20.72 -13.57
C ASP A 368 -25.55 -19.49 -14.43
N ILE A 369 -24.33 -18.99 -14.36
CA ILE A 369 -23.92 -17.68 -14.87
C ILE A 369 -22.79 -17.85 -15.89
N PRO A 370 -22.82 -17.20 -17.06
CA PRO A 370 -21.66 -17.14 -17.95
C PRO A 370 -20.44 -16.60 -17.20
N VAL A 371 -19.35 -17.39 -17.10
CA VAL A 371 -18.24 -17.09 -16.20
C VAL A 371 -17.53 -15.79 -16.56
N ASP A 372 -17.34 -15.50 -17.84
CA ASP A 372 -16.64 -14.28 -18.30
C ASP A 372 -17.41 -13.01 -17.92
N SER A 373 -18.75 -13.07 -17.75
CA SER A 373 -19.56 -11.93 -17.32
C SER A 373 -19.29 -11.48 -15.86
N LEU A 374 -18.69 -12.34 -15.06
CA LEU A 374 -18.30 -12.03 -13.67
C LEU A 374 -16.90 -11.45 -13.57
N ALA A 375 -16.03 -11.67 -14.57
CA ALA A 375 -14.62 -11.29 -14.55
C ALA A 375 -14.27 -10.40 -15.77
N ASP A 376 -13.80 -10.98 -16.87
CA ASP A 376 -13.23 -10.24 -18.00
C ASP A 376 -14.24 -9.31 -18.71
N ASP A 377 -15.50 -9.70 -18.79
CA ASP A 377 -16.60 -8.96 -19.40
C ASP A 377 -17.43 -8.13 -18.39
N ALA A 378 -16.93 -7.91 -17.18
CA ALA A 378 -17.55 -7.01 -16.21
C ALA A 378 -17.69 -5.58 -16.79
N PRO A 379 -18.75 -4.83 -16.44
CA PRO A 379 -18.99 -3.51 -17.03
C PRO A 379 -17.85 -2.54 -16.70
N VAL A 380 -17.52 -1.66 -17.67
CA VAL A 380 -16.55 -0.58 -17.52
C VAL A 380 -17.24 0.74 -17.81
N PHE A 381 -17.15 1.68 -16.89
CA PHE A 381 -17.77 3.00 -17.00
C PHE A 381 -16.74 4.09 -17.20
N HIS A 382 -17.04 5.04 -18.08
CA HIS A 382 -16.27 6.25 -18.27
C HIS A 382 -16.89 7.38 -17.45
N MET A 383 -16.29 7.68 -16.32
CA MET A 383 -16.80 8.72 -15.42
C MET A 383 -16.52 10.11 -15.95
N PRO A 384 -17.42 11.10 -15.71
CA PRO A 384 -17.13 12.49 -16.05
C PRO A 384 -15.99 13.02 -15.18
N SER A 385 -15.05 13.72 -15.83
CA SER A 385 -13.93 14.40 -15.17
C SER A 385 -14.09 15.91 -15.30
N LYS A 386 -13.90 16.66 -14.23
CA LYS A 386 -13.99 18.11 -14.20
C LYS A 386 -12.96 18.67 -13.24
N GLU A 387 -12.15 19.63 -13.70
CA GLU A 387 -11.19 20.34 -12.87
C GLU A 387 -11.83 20.88 -11.59
N ALA A 388 -11.17 20.63 -10.44
CA ALA A 388 -11.66 21.06 -9.15
C ALA A 388 -11.69 22.60 -9.05
N VAL A 389 -12.75 23.13 -8.46
CA VAL A 389 -13.00 24.59 -8.44
C VAL A 389 -11.85 25.34 -7.77
N TYR A 390 -11.26 24.80 -6.70
CA TYR A 390 -10.17 25.44 -5.96
C TYR A 390 -8.84 25.47 -6.73
N TYR A 391 -8.63 24.54 -7.67
CA TYR A 391 -7.33 24.35 -8.33
C TYR A 391 -6.83 25.60 -9.05
N LYS A 392 -7.71 26.23 -9.85
CA LYS A 392 -7.33 27.44 -10.58
C LYS A 392 -6.93 28.58 -9.64
N GLU A 393 -7.68 28.77 -8.56
CA GLU A 393 -7.36 29.79 -7.55
C GLU A 393 -5.99 29.53 -6.92
N PHE A 394 -5.68 28.28 -6.57
CA PHE A 394 -4.40 27.88 -6.01
C PHE A 394 -3.25 28.10 -6.99
N GLN A 395 -3.46 27.79 -8.29
CA GLN A 395 -2.42 28.01 -9.30
C GLN A 395 -2.16 29.49 -9.64
N GLU A 396 -3.13 30.37 -9.42
CA GLU A 396 -3.00 31.82 -9.60
C GLU A 396 -2.49 32.53 -8.34
N MET A 397 -2.49 31.87 -7.18
CA MET A 397 -2.08 32.46 -5.90
C MET A 397 -0.59 32.77 -5.86
N GLU A 398 -0.25 33.99 -5.42
CA GLU A 398 1.12 34.37 -5.05
C GLU A 398 1.39 33.94 -3.61
N MET A 399 2.36 33.06 -3.43
CA MET A 399 2.73 32.56 -2.12
C MET A 399 3.80 33.44 -1.50
N GLU A 400 3.55 33.93 -0.29
CA GLU A 400 4.55 34.63 0.52
C GLU A 400 5.40 33.63 1.29
N THR A 401 6.71 33.92 1.44
CA THR A 401 7.59 33.16 2.31
C THR A 401 7.10 33.28 3.76
N PRO A 402 6.88 32.18 4.49
CA PRO A 402 6.46 32.23 5.88
C PRO A 402 7.45 33.03 6.75
N THR A 403 6.94 33.91 7.59
CA THR A 403 7.80 34.70 8.48
C THR A 403 8.21 33.86 9.69
N VAL A 404 9.50 33.51 9.78
CA VAL A 404 10.08 32.80 10.93
C VAL A 404 10.98 33.75 11.70
N THR A 405 10.56 34.11 12.91
CA THR A 405 11.33 34.98 13.79
C THR A 405 12.31 34.26 14.71
N ASN A 406 12.12 32.96 14.89
CA ASN A 406 12.99 32.12 15.73
C ASN A 406 13.08 30.70 15.11
N HIS A 407 14.19 30.45 14.43
CA HIS A 407 14.44 29.21 13.69
C HIS A 407 14.60 27.99 14.61
N SER A 408 15.26 28.14 15.77
CA SER A 408 15.33 27.08 16.78
C SER A 408 13.94 26.66 17.29
N LYS A 409 13.06 27.62 17.54
CA LYS A 409 11.71 27.30 17.97
C LYS A 409 10.88 26.65 16.85
N MET A 410 11.09 27.08 15.59
CA MET A 410 10.41 26.48 14.45
C MET A 410 10.86 25.03 14.25
N LEU A 411 12.15 24.76 14.26
CA LEU A 411 12.70 23.39 14.18
C LEU A 411 12.09 22.49 15.28
N LYS A 412 12.07 22.96 16.53
CA LYS A 412 11.46 22.19 17.64
C LYS A 412 9.96 21.94 17.44
N LYS A 413 9.24 22.87 16.83
CA LYS A 413 7.82 22.65 16.49
C LYS A 413 7.63 21.64 15.37
N LEU A 414 8.48 21.70 14.32
CA LEU A 414 8.45 20.75 13.22
C LEU A 414 8.73 19.34 13.70
N LEU A 415 9.79 19.14 14.49
CA LEU A 415 10.14 17.83 15.07
C LEU A 415 9.05 17.23 15.97
N GLN A 416 8.13 18.03 16.46
CA GLN A 416 7.00 17.59 17.28
C GLN A 416 5.69 17.43 16.49
N GLN A 417 5.67 17.76 15.17
CA GLN A 417 4.51 17.43 14.33
C GLN A 417 4.39 15.92 14.22
N PRO A 418 3.22 15.31 14.42
CA PRO A 418 3.06 13.86 14.37
C PRO A 418 3.54 13.21 13.06
N THR A 419 3.40 13.91 11.93
CA THR A 419 3.89 13.46 10.63
C THR A 419 5.42 13.36 10.57
N ILE A 420 6.15 14.33 11.18
CA ILE A 420 7.63 14.33 11.23
C ILE A 420 8.16 13.50 12.41
N ALA A 421 7.48 13.52 13.55
CA ALA A 421 7.94 12.87 14.77
C ALA A 421 8.26 11.39 14.59
N SER A 422 9.16 10.88 15.43
CA SER A 422 9.54 9.46 15.42
C SER A 422 8.35 8.52 15.46
N LYS A 423 8.36 7.53 14.61
CA LYS A 423 7.37 6.44 14.57
C LYS A 423 7.79 5.26 15.47
N GLU A 424 8.79 5.44 16.35
CA GLU A 424 9.31 4.41 17.26
C GLU A 424 8.16 3.75 18.06
N TRP A 425 7.20 4.52 18.56
CA TRP A 425 6.02 3.97 19.23
C TRP A 425 5.23 2.96 18.37
N VAL A 426 5.23 3.14 17.05
CA VAL A 426 4.55 2.24 16.11
C VAL A 426 5.38 0.98 15.88
N TYR A 427 6.62 1.15 15.39
CA TYR A 427 7.42 0.01 14.96
C TYR A 427 8.02 -0.80 16.11
N ASP A 428 8.07 -0.28 17.33
CA ASP A 428 8.44 -1.06 18.52
C ASP A 428 7.41 -2.17 18.87
N GLN A 429 6.21 -2.07 18.33
CA GLN A 429 5.17 -3.10 18.49
C GLN A 429 5.30 -4.21 17.44
N TYR A 430 6.08 -4.01 16.40
CA TYR A 430 6.28 -4.95 15.31
C TYR A 430 7.55 -5.79 15.53
N ASP A 431 7.45 -7.08 15.28
CA ASP A 431 8.66 -7.89 15.12
C ASP A 431 9.25 -7.60 13.72
N SER A 432 10.28 -6.78 13.70
CA SER A 432 10.99 -6.42 12.47
C SER A 432 12.16 -7.36 12.15
N MET A 433 12.46 -8.34 13.02
CA MET A 433 13.67 -9.17 12.94
C MET A 433 13.39 -10.68 12.74
N VAL A 434 12.16 -11.12 12.86
CA VAL A 434 11.78 -12.52 12.59
C VAL A 434 12.22 -12.91 11.17
N GLN A 435 12.56 -14.18 10.93
CA GLN A 435 13.24 -14.68 9.73
C GLN A 435 14.70 -14.19 9.57
N THR A 436 15.19 -13.24 10.35
CA THR A 436 16.60 -12.77 10.38
C THR A 436 17.14 -12.20 9.05
N ASN A 437 16.26 -11.62 8.23
CA ASN A 437 16.63 -11.02 6.94
C ASN A 437 16.92 -9.52 7.03
N THR A 438 16.41 -8.84 8.05
CA THR A 438 16.48 -7.38 8.19
C THR A 438 17.93 -6.91 8.39
N VAL A 439 18.35 -5.97 7.57
CA VAL A 439 19.70 -5.34 7.63
C VAL A 439 19.57 -3.91 8.12
N VAL A 440 18.61 -3.14 7.59
CA VAL A 440 18.29 -1.81 8.07
C VAL A 440 16.91 -1.88 8.75
N THR A 441 16.91 -1.56 10.04
CA THR A 441 15.71 -1.58 10.88
C THR A 441 14.78 -0.40 10.58
N PRO A 442 13.49 -0.44 11.00
CA PRO A 442 12.57 0.69 10.82
C PRO A 442 13.15 2.03 11.32
N GLY A 443 12.81 3.12 10.64
CA GLY A 443 13.25 4.48 10.96
C GLY A 443 14.31 5.04 10.01
N SER A 444 14.49 4.43 8.83
CA SER A 444 15.32 4.93 7.73
C SER A 444 14.44 5.21 6.50
N ASP A 445 15.00 5.85 5.47
CA ASP A 445 14.31 6.19 4.20
C ASP A 445 13.71 4.96 3.51
N ALA A 446 14.43 3.84 3.58
CA ALA A 446 13.95 2.54 3.13
C ALA A 446 14.37 1.44 4.12
N ALA A 447 13.51 0.46 4.30
CA ALA A 447 13.89 -0.79 4.94
C ALA A 447 14.77 -1.62 4.00
N VAL A 448 15.74 -2.34 4.54
CA VAL A 448 16.61 -3.22 3.74
C VAL A 448 16.61 -4.63 4.32
N ILE A 449 16.26 -5.60 3.46
CA ILE A 449 16.30 -7.03 3.80
C ILE A 449 17.24 -7.77 2.86
N ARG A 450 18.10 -8.65 3.41
CA ARG A 450 18.98 -9.49 2.60
C ARG A 450 18.23 -10.61 1.90
N VAL A 451 18.70 -10.99 0.71
CA VAL A 451 18.29 -12.21 0.02
C VAL A 451 19.26 -13.32 0.45
N LYS A 452 18.81 -14.21 1.32
CA LYS A 452 19.66 -15.26 1.91
C LYS A 452 20.34 -16.12 0.86
N GLY A 453 21.62 -16.44 1.10
CA GLY A 453 22.43 -17.25 0.19
C GLY A 453 23.00 -16.48 -1.02
N THR A 454 22.83 -15.16 -1.05
CA THR A 454 23.37 -14.26 -2.09
C THR A 454 24.02 -13.04 -1.46
N ASP A 455 24.67 -12.21 -2.28
CA ASP A 455 25.18 -10.89 -1.90
C ASP A 455 24.19 -9.75 -2.19
N LYS A 456 22.91 -10.10 -2.41
CA LYS A 456 21.84 -9.17 -2.73
C LYS A 456 21.02 -8.77 -1.51
N ALA A 457 20.41 -7.59 -1.58
CA ALA A 457 19.35 -7.16 -0.67
C ALA A 457 18.23 -6.42 -1.42
N LEU A 458 17.06 -6.36 -0.82
CA LEU A 458 15.93 -5.57 -1.30
C LEU A 458 15.78 -4.34 -0.40
N ALA A 459 15.66 -3.16 -1.02
CA ALA A 459 15.22 -1.95 -0.36
C ALA A 459 13.72 -1.76 -0.62
N ILE A 460 12.98 -1.34 0.41
CA ILE A 460 11.52 -1.29 0.38
C ILE A 460 11.06 0.00 1.03
N THR A 461 10.17 0.74 0.39
CA THR A 461 9.56 1.95 0.95
C THR A 461 8.08 2.07 0.57
N THR A 462 7.33 2.83 1.36
CA THR A 462 6.00 3.35 1.02
C THR A 462 6.01 4.86 1.17
N ASP A 463 5.37 5.56 0.24
CA ASP A 463 5.43 7.02 0.20
C ASP A 463 4.19 7.65 -0.47
N CYS A 464 3.71 8.77 0.08
CA CYS A 464 2.78 9.69 -0.57
C CYS A 464 2.59 10.96 0.28
N ASN A 465 2.84 12.14 -0.27
CA ASN A 465 2.38 13.39 0.34
C ASN A 465 1.04 13.82 -0.27
N SER A 466 -0.05 13.49 0.41
CA SER A 466 -1.42 13.75 -0.05
C SER A 466 -1.76 15.25 -0.18
N ARG A 467 -1.07 16.11 0.55
CA ARG A 467 -1.27 17.56 0.46
C ARG A 467 -0.81 18.11 -0.88
N TYR A 468 0.31 17.61 -1.40
CA TYR A 468 0.78 17.97 -2.75
C TYR A 468 -0.19 17.48 -3.82
N ILE A 469 -0.74 16.26 -3.66
CA ILE A 469 -1.76 15.74 -4.57
C ILE A 469 -3.04 16.61 -4.53
N TYR A 470 -3.44 17.06 -3.34
CA TYR A 470 -4.59 17.95 -3.18
C TYR A 470 -4.37 19.30 -3.87
N LEU A 471 -3.19 19.90 -3.72
CA LEU A 471 -2.87 21.20 -4.31
C LEU A 471 -2.70 21.14 -5.84
N ASP A 472 -2.04 20.10 -6.34
CA ASP A 472 -1.81 19.84 -7.77
C ASP A 472 -1.69 18.33 -8.00
N PRO A 473 -2.77 17.66 -8.42
CA PRO A 473 -2.78 16.21 -8.53
C PRO A 473 -1.72 15.65 -9.49
N GLU A 474 -1.47 16.33 -10.63
CA GLU A 474 -0.47 15.85 -11.58
C GLU A 474 0.95 16.00 -11.03
N THR A 475 1.27 17.16 -10.49
CA THR A 475 2.59 17.41 -9.88
C THR A 475 2.80 16.56 -8.64
N GLY A 476 1.80 16.44 -7.76
CA GLY A 476 1.86 15.59 -6.58
C GLY A 476 2.04 14.12 -6.93
N GLY A 477 1.39 13.62 -7.99
CA GLY A 477 1.59 12.26 -8.50
C GLY A 477 3.02 12.01 -8.97
N LYS A 478 3.64 12.98 -9.66
CA LYS A 478 5.07 12.91 -10.02
C LYS A 478 5.97 12.84 -8.78
N ILE A 479 5.67 13.66 -7.77
CA ILE A 479 6.45 13.74 -6.52
C ILE A 479 6.37 12.41 -5.77
N ALA A 480 5.20 11.81 -5.61
CA ALA A 480 5.03 10.56 -4.87
C ALA A 480 5.92 9.42 -5.41
N VAL A 481 5.98 9.26 -6.73
CA VAL A 481 6.86 8.26 -7.35
C VAL A 481 8.33 8.65 -7.23
N ALA A 482 8.66 9.92 -7.42
CA ALA A 482 10.04 10.42 -7.37
C ALA A 482 10.63 10.32 -5.96
N GLU A 483 9.84 10.62 -4.92
CA GLU A 483 10.24 10.54 -3.52
C GLU A 483 10.45 9.10 -3.08
N ALA A 484 9.54 8.19 -3.41
CA ALA A 484 9.75 6.77 -3.19
C ALA A 484 11.04 6.26 -3.84
N ALA A 485 11.33 6.71 -5.07
CA ALA A 485 12.59 6.36 -5.75
C ALA A 485 13.81 6.98 -5.05
N ARG A 486 13.74 8.23 -4.56
CA ARG A 486 14.81 8.86 -3.77
C ARG A 486 15.12 8.06 -2.50
N ASN A 487 14.10 7.61 -1.78
CA ASN A 487 14.24 6.79 -0.57
C ASN A 487 15.00 5.49 -0.88
N ILE A 488 14.65 4.81 -1.98
CA ILE A 488 15.37 3.62 -2.44
C ILE A 488 16.82 3.95 -2.80
N ILE A 489 17.07 5.03 -3.55
CA ILE A 489 18.41 5.48 -3.96
C ILE A 489 19.27 5.83 -2.75
N CYS A 490 18.75 6.54 -1.76
CA CYS A 490 19.47 6.91 -0.55
C CYS A 490 19.94 5.68 0.24
N SER A 491 19.19 4.58 0.21
CA SER A 491 19.65 3.32 0.79
C SER A 491 20.78 2.63 0.01
N GLY A 492 21.06 3.06 -1.24
CA GLY A 492 22.06 2.48 -2.15
C GLY A 492 21.50 1.43 -3.12
N ALA A 493 20.17 1.29 -3.20
CA ALA A 493 19.51 0.36 -4.11
C ALA A 493 19.08 1.04 -5.43
N ARG A 494 18.95 0.24 -6.47
CA ARG A 494 18.34 0.65 -7.74
C ARG A 494 16.84 0.36 -7.71
N PRO A 495 15.95 1.34 -7.94
CA PRO A 495 14.53 1.09 -8.10
C PRO A 495 14.25 0.04 -9.17
N LEU A 496 13.34 -0.89 -8.88
CA LEU A 496 12.94 -1.97 -9.81
C LEU A 496 11.53 -1.74 -10.38
N GLY A 497 10.60 -1.36 -9.55
CA GLY A 497 9.21 -1.16 -9.88
C GLY A 497 8.39 -0.87 -8.64
N LEU A 498 7.12 -0.60 -8.84
CA LEU A 498 6.21 -0.20 -7.77
C LEU A 498 4.86 -0.91 -7.82
N THR A 499 4.19 -0.87 -6.70
CA THR A 499 2.77 -1.18 -6.51
C THR A 499 2.07 0.08 -6.03
N ASP A 500 0.87 0.36 -6.52
CA ASP A 500 0.11 1.55 -6.16
C ASP A 500 -1.09 1.22 -5.25
N GLY A 501 -1.32 2.07 -4.26
CA GLY A 501 -2.51 2.05 -3.41
C GLY A 501 -3.31 3.33 -3.63
N LEU A 502 -4.28 3.31 -4.55
CA LEU A 502 -5.04 4.48 -4.94
C LEU A 502 -6.24 4.72 -4.02
N ASN A 503 -6.14 5.70 -3.11
CA ASN A 503 -7.19 6.02 -2.16
C ASN A 503 -7.83 7.38 -2.47
N TYR A 504 -9.12 7.39 -2.83
CA TYR A 504 -9.87 8.59 -3.20
C TYR A 504 -11.29 8.56 -2.61
N GLY A 505 -11.95 9.70 -2.62
CA GLY A 505 -13.36 9.82 -2.28
C GLY A 505 -14.28 9.19 -3.32
N ASN A 506 -15.53 9.65 -3.36
CA ASN A 506 -16.56 9.10 -4.25
C ASN A 506 -16.31 9.46 -5.72
N PRO A 507 -16.10 8.47 -6.62
CA PRO A 507 -15.74 8.69 -8.02
C PRO A 507 -16.90 9.25 -8.86
N THR A 508 -18.13 9.25 -8.34
CA THR A 508 -19.27 9.89 -9.01
C THR A 508 -19.21 11.42 -8.95
N ASN A 509 -18.37 11.98 -8.06
CA ASN A 509 -18.03 13.39 -8.06
C ASN A 509 -16.97 13.68 -9.13
N PRO A 510 -17.29 14.48 -10.18
CA PRO A 510 -16.36 14.73 -11.30
C PRO A 510 -15.05 15.42 -10.88
N GLU A 511 -15.04 16.16 -9.78
CA GLU A 511 -13.83 16.82 -9.28
C GLU A 511 -12.90 15.82 -8.58
N ILE A 512 -13.44 14.83 -7.85
CA ILE A 512 -12.67 13.74 -7.26
C ILE A 512 -12.12 12.83 -8.36
N PHE A 513 -12.93 12.51 -9.36
CA PHE A 513 -12.46 11.71 -10.48
C PHE A 513 -11.35 12.42 -11.27
N TRP A 514 -11.42 13.74 -11.42
CA TRP A 514 -10.37 14.56 -12.00
C TRP A 514 -9.07 14.51 -11.18
N GLN A 515 -9.14 14.56 -9.84
CA GLN A 515 -7.97 14.41 -8.99
C GLN A 515 -7.28 13.06 -9.22
N MET A 516 -8.06 11.98 -9.31
CA MET A 516 -7.55 10.64 -9.58
C MET A 516 -6.93 10.55 -10.99
N GLU A 517 -7.61 11.08 -12.01
CA GLU A 517 -7.11 11.09 -13.39
C GLU A 517 -5.77 11.81 -13.50
N LYS A 518 -5.66 13.01 -12.92
CA LYS A 518 -4.44 13.83 -13.00
C LYS A 518 -3.29 13.24 -12.19
N SER A 519 -3.55 12.71 -11.01
CA SER A 519 -2.49 12.06 -10.23
C SER A 519 -1.96 10.79 -10.91
N VAL A 520 -2.82 9.97 -11.52
CA VAL A 520 -2.40 8.82 -12.33
C VAL A 520 -1.55 9.25 -13.54
N GLU A 521 -1.89 10.34 -14.21
CA GLU A 521 -1.08 10.91 -15.29
C GLU A 521 0.30 11.34 -14.79
N GLY A 522 0.37 12.01 -13.64
CA GLY A 522 1.63 12.42 -13.01
C GLY A 522 2.49 11.23 -12.60
N MET A 523 1.89 10.24 -11.92
CA MET A 523 2.58 9.01 -11.53
C MET A 523 3.13 8.27 -12.74
N SER A 524 2.33 8.13 -13.81
CA SER A 524 2.74 7.45 -15.05
C SER A 524 3.96 8.12 -15.67
N ALA A 525 3.95 9.46 -15.77
CA ALA A 525 5.08 10.22 -16.30
C ALA A 525 6.37 10.02 -15.47
N ALA A 526 6.26 9.96 -14.14
CA ALA A 526 7.40 9.70 -13.27
C ALA A 526 7.90 8.24 -13.39
N CYS A 527 6.98 7.27 -13.47
CA CYS A 527 7.33 5.87 -13.73
C CYS A 527 8.14 5.69 -15.02
N GLU A 528 7.73 6.36 -16.09
CA GLU A 528 8.45 6.34 -17.38
C GLU A 528 9.83 6.99 -17.26
N ALA A 529 9.92 8.17 -16.64
CA ALA A 529 11.16 8.92 -16.51
C ALA A 529 12.20 8.20 -15.62
N LEU A 530 11.74 7.49 -14.59
CA LEU A 530 12.59 6.78 -13.63
C LEU A 530 12.78 5.29 -13.96
N GLY A 531 12.10 4.78 -14.99
CA GLY A 531 12.18 3.38 -15.40
C GLY A 531 11.63 2.39 -14.36
N ALA A 532 10.64 2.81 -13.57
CA ALA A 532 10.01 2.02 -12.52
C ALA A 532 8.57 1.64 -12.90
N PRO A 533 8.31 0.47 -13.53
CA PRO A 533 6.98 0.06 -13.95
C PRO A 533 6.06 -0.23 -12.76
N VAL A 534 4.76 -0.04 -12.98
CA VAL A 534 3.70 -0.45 -12.05
C VAL A 534 3.39 -1.92 -12.31
N ILE A 535 3.62 -2.79 -11.33
CA ILE A 535 3.47 -4.25 -11.52
C ILE A 535 2.24 -4.83 -10.84
N SER A 536 1.68 -4.11 -9.89
CA SER A 536 0.48 -4.47 -9.14
C SER A 536 -0.11 -3.22 -8.52
N GLY A 537 -1.26 -3.33 -7.90
CA GLY A 537 -1.87 -2.24 -7.16
C GLY A 537 -3.27 -2.58 -6.66
N ASN A 538 -3.87 -1.61 -5.99
CA ASN A 538 -5.23 -1.66 -5.47
C ASN A 538 -5.89 -0.28 -5.57
N VAL A 539 -7.19 -0.24 -5.76
CA VAL A 539 -7.98 0.99 -5.76
C VAL A 539 -9.02 0.92 -4.66
N SER A 540 -9.01 1.92 -3.79
CA SER A 540 -10.01 2.15 -2.75
C SER A 540 -10.70 3.48 -3.00
N LEU A 541 -11.97 3.44 -3.36
CA LEU A 541 -12.82 4.61 -3.58
C LEU A 541 -13.84 4.76 -2.45
N TYR A 542 -14.63 5.82 -2.52
CA TYR A 542 -15.66 6.14 -1.52
C TYR A 542 -15.10 6.42 -0.10
N ASN A 543 -13.79 6.78 -0.01
CA ASN A 543 -13.20 7.18 1.27
C ASN A 543 -13.69 8.57 1.65
N GLN A 544 -14.87 8.60 2.21
CA GLN A 544 -15.50 9.84 2.72
C GLN A 544 -16.44 9.53 3.88
N SER A 545 -16.62 10.50 4.74
CA SER A 545 -17.55 10.44 5.87
C SER A 545 -18.25 11.77 6.03
N LYS A 546 -19.54 11.76 6.31
CA LYS A 546 -20.35 12.98 6.52
C LYS A 546 -20.24 14.02 5.39
N GLY A 547 -20.08 13.53 4.15
CA GLY A 547 -19.93 14.38 2.97
C GLY A 547 -18.55 15.04 2.79
N LYS A 548 -17.56 14.70 3.63
CA LYS A 548 -16.17 15.13 3.47
C LYS A 548 -15.33 13.97 2.93
N SER A 549 -14.67 14.18 1.80
CA SER A 549 -13.68 13.24 1.26
C SER A 549 -12.35 13.41 1.99
N ILE A 550 -11.60 12.30 2.04
CA ILE A 550 -10.17 12.35 2.37
C ILE A 550 -9.41 13.20 1.34
N PHE A 551 -8.19 13.61 1.65
CA PHE A 551 -7.28 14.06 0.60
C PHE A 551 -6.98 12.93 -0.37
N PRO A 552 -6.82 13.24 -1.69
CA PRO A 552 -6.42 12.24 -2.69
C PRO A 552 -5.06 11.63 -2.28
N THR A 553 -5.01 10.32 -2.09
CA THR A 553 -3.86 9.64 -1.47
C THR A 553 -3.44 8.42 -2.32
N PRO A 554 -2.78 8.63 -3.47
CA PRO A 554 -2.17 7.56 -4.26
C PRO A 554 -0.83 7.14 -3.64
N ILE A 555 -0.85 6.09 -2.83
CA ILE A 555 0.33 5.56 -2.17
C ILE A 555 1.19 4.80 -3.17
N VAL A 556 2.50 4.98 -3.08
CA VAL A 556 3.52 4.25 -3.84
C VAL A 556 4.26 3.30 -2.91
N GLY A 557 4.11 2.00 -3.15
CA GLY A 557 4.99 0.98 -2.55
C GLY A 557 6.09 0.63 -3.55
N MET A 558 7.35 0.94 -3.25
CA MET A 558 8.46 0.71 -4.19
C MET A 558 9.46 -0.30 -3.64
N VAL A 559 9.95 -1.15 -4.55
CA VAL A 559 11.02 -2.12 -4.26
C VAL A 559 12.24 -1.81 -5.13
N GLY A 560 13.41 -1.82 -4.52
CA GLY A 560 14.70 -1.68 -5.17
C GLY A 560 15.63 -2.84 -4.87
N LEU A 561 16.70 -2.97 -5.68
CA LEU A 561 17.69 -4.03 -5.56
C LEU A 561 19.07 -3.47 -5.24
N HIS A 562 19.65 -3.95 -4.14
CA HIS A 562 21.09 -3.91 -3.91
C HIS A 562 21.73 -5.11 -4.62
N GLU A 563 22.63 -4.84 -5.54
CA GLU A 563 23.41 -5.87 -6.22
C GLU A 563 24.54 -6.40 -5.33
N SER A 564 24.93 -5.65 -4.31
CA SER A 564 25.86 -6.03 -3.25
C SER A 564 25.46 -5.43 -1.92
N LEU A 565 25.67 -6.17 -0.84
CA LEU A 565 25.48 -5.70 0.54
C LEU A 565 26.41 -4.52 0.89
N ASP A 566 27.54 -4.38 0.20
CA ASP A 566 28.51 -3.28 0.41
C ASP A 566 27.95 -1.92 -0.03
N HIS A 567 26.88 -1.89 -0.82
CA HIS A 567 26.23 -0.66 -1.26
C HIS A 567 25.16 -0.13 -0.28
N ILE A 568 24.87 -0.86 0.80
CA ILE A 568 23.87 -0.44 1.78
C ILE A 568 24.39 0.81 2.49
N THR A 569 23.63 1.89 2.35
CA THR A 569 23.98 3.23 2.82
C THR A 569 22.99 3.69 3.89
N PRO A 570 23.48 4.10 5.09
CA PRO A 570 22.60 4.62 6.14
C PRO A 570 22.14 6.06 5.86
N SER A 571 21.00 6.45 6.39
CA SER A 571 20.51 7.84 6.33
C SER A 571 21.23 8.77 7.32
N HIS A 572 21.80 8.23 8.38
CA HIS A 572 22.43 9.01 9.45
C HIS A 572 23.95 9.16 9.28
N PHE A 573 24.49 10.29 9.75
CA PHE A 573 25.93 10.59 9.73
C PHE A 573 26.73 9.56 10.49
N GLN A 574 27.93 9.23 9.98
CA GLN A 574 28.70 8.09 10.47
C GLN A 574 29.87 8.48 11.37
N GLN A 575 30.51 9.62 11.12
CA GLN A 575 31.75 10.00 11.82
C GLN A 575 31.98 11.50 11.75
N ALA A 576 32.53 12.07 12.83
CA ALA A 576 33.01 13.44 12.84
C ALA A 576 34.14 13.65 11.80
N GLY A 577 34.17 14.81 11.16
CA GLY A 577 35.10 15.13 10.09
C GLY A 577 34.58 14.84 8.69
N HIS A 578 33.49 14.10 8.54
CA HIS A 578 32.84 13.95 7.24
C HIS A 578 32.23 15.28 6.78
N LEU A 579 32.37 15.56 5.49
CA LEU A 579 31.83 16.75 4.85
C LEU A 579 30.33 16.56 4.58
N ILE A 580 29.54 17.58 4.85
CA ILE A 580 28.09 17.56 4.59
C ILE A 580 27.81 18.32 3.28
N TYR A 581 27.10 17.67 2.37
CA TYR A 581 26.66 18.24 1.11
C TYR A 581 25.13 18.26 1.01
N VAL A 582 24.60 19.30 0.37
CA VAL A 582 23.24 19.33 -0.18
C VAL A 582 23.33 19.31 -1.69
N ILE A 583 22.57 18.41 -2.31
CA ILE A 583 22.37 18.37 -3.76
C ILE A 583 21.01 19.02 -4.05
N GLY A 584 20.97 19.91 -5.03
CA GLY A 584 19.80 20.68 -5.40
C GLY A 584 19.66 22.00 -4.64
N GLU A 585 18.95 22.94 -5.24
CA GLU A 585 18.75 24.31 -4.74
C GLU A 585 17.40 24.43 -4.03
N ALA A 586 17.36 25.21 -2.94
CA ALA A 586 16.13 25.59 -2.27
C ALA A 586 15.40 26.69 -3.04
N LYS A 587 14.09 26.57 -3.18
CA LYS A 587 13.20 27.59 -3.75
C LYS A 587 12.15 27.96 -2.70
N ALA A 588 11.52 29.12 -2.87
CA ALA A 588 10.41 29.57 -2.00
C ALA A 588 9.12 28.76 -2.29
N GLU A 589 9.13 27.46 -2.00
CA GLU A 589 8.04 26.51 -2.24
C GLU A 589 7.53 25.98 -0.91
N PHE A 590 6.38 26.47 -0.46
CA PHE A 590 5.83 26.17 0.87
C PHE A 590 4.40 25.63 0.83
N GLY A 591 3.75 25.55 -0.32
CA GLY A 591 2.40 25.00 -0.44
C GLY A 591 2.37 23.52 -0.05
N GLY A 592 1.48 23.15 0.86
CA GLY A 592 1.35 21.79 1.40
C GLY A 592 2.43 21.36 2.39
N SER A 593 3.40 22.24 2.71
CA SER A 593 4.52 21.93 3.59
C SER A 593 4.10 21.89 5.07
N GLU A 594 4.94 21.26 5.91
CA GLU A 594 4.73 21.23 7.36
C GLU A 594 4.87 22.61 8.01
N ILE A 595 5.69 23.50 7.45
CA ILE A 595 5.74 24.88 7.95
C ILE A 595 4.43 25.63 7.64
N GLN A 596 3.84 25.43 6.46
CA GLN A 596 2.52 25.98 6.12
C GLN A 596 1.45 25.44 7.10
N ASN A 597 1.48 24.15 7.39
CA ASN A 597 0.61 23.53 8.39
C ASN A 597 0.65 24.29 9.73
N ILE A 598 1.86 24.59 10.23
CA ILE A 598 2.05 25.27 11.51
C ILE A 598 1.58 26.73 11.47
N VAL A 599 1.92 27.48 10.42
CA VAL A 599 1.63 28.93 10.38
C VAL A 599 0.20 29.25 9.97
N ASN A 600 -0.44 28.37 9.15
CA ASN A 600 -1.81 28.53 8.69
C ASN A 600 -2.82 27.67 9.49
N ASN A 601 -2.41 27.10 10.63
CA ASN A 601 -3.27 26.28 11.50
C ASN A 601 -4.01 25.16 10.75
N GLY A 602 -3.31 24.39 9.92
CA GLY A 602 -3.86 23.25 9.20
C GLY A 602 -4.54 23.57 7.87
N VAL A 603 -4.49 24.81 7.40
CA VAL A 603 -5.03 25.18 6.07
C VAL A 603 -3.93 25.10 5.03
N TYR A 604 -4.16 24.31 3.99
CA TYR A 604 -3.26 24.15 2.85
C TYR A 604 -3.82 24.87 1.64
N GLU A 605 -2.98 25.68 1.01
CA GLU A 605 -3.36 26.49 -0.15
C GLU A 605 -2.12 26.82 -0.99
N GLY A 606 -2.35 27.26 -2.23
CA GLY A 606 -1.30 27.66 -3.15
C GLY A 606 -0.78 26.48 -3.99
N LYS A 607 0.44 26.62 -4.48
CA LYS A 607 1.05 25.69 -5.41
C LYS A 607 1.83 24.61 -4.67
N ALA A 608 1.71 23.36 -5.12
CA ALA A 608 2.63 22.30 -4.73
C ALA A 608 4.07 22.64 -5.16
N PRO A 609 5.10 22.06 -4.49
CA PRO A 609 6.47 22.19 -4.97
C PRO A 609 6.62 21.70 -6.41
N THR A 610 7.49 22.33 -7.18
CA THR A 610 7.74 21.94 -8.57
C THR A 610 8.73 20.79 -8.67
N ILE A 611 8.56 19.94 -9.69
CA ILE A 611 9.51 18.86 -9.99
C ILE A 611 9.82 18.81 -11.49
N ASP A 612 11.11 18.66 -11.82
CA ASP A 612 11.60 18.33 -13.16
C ASP A 612 12.10 16.90 -13.16
N LEU A 613 11.38 16.00 -13.81
CA LEU A 613 11.66 14.57 -13.82
C LEU A 613 13.01 14.21 -14.49
N GLN A 614 13.52 15.04 -15.42
CA GLN A 614 14.83 14.79 -16.03
C GLN A 614 15.96 15.16 -15.06
N VAL A 615 15.79 16.25 -14.32
CA VAL A 615 16.72 16.65 -13.25
C VAL A 615 16.68 15.63 -12.13
N GLU A 616 15.50 15.18 -11.75
CA GLU A 616 15.29 14.13 -10.72
C GLU A 616 16.02 12.84 -11.08
N ALA A 617 15.74 12.28 -12.27
CA ALA A 617 16.36 11.04 -12.74
C ALA A 617 17.90 11.14 -12.81
N LYS A 618 18.43 12.28 -13.28
CA LYS A 618 19.86 12.51 -13.34
C LYS A 618 20.49 12.50 -11.94
N ARG A 619 19.93 13.26 -10.99
CA ARG A 619 20.43 13.33 -9.60
C ARG A 619 20.41 11.98 -8.90
N GLN A 620 19.30 11.25 -9.03
CA GLN A 620 19.20 9.90 -8.49
C GLN A 620 20.31 8.99 -9.03
N GLN A 621 20.58 9.03 -10.32
CA GLN A 621 21.64 8.23 -10.94
C GLN A 621 23.05 8.65 -10.46
N GLU A 622 23.32 9.94 -10.32
CA GLU A 622 24.59 10.46 -9.81
C GLU A 622 24.83 10.02 -8.36
N ILE A 623 23.83 10.14 -7.48
CA ILE A 623 23.89 9.70 -6.09
C ILE A 623 24.16 8.20 -6.01
N LEU A 624 23.39 7.39 -6.72
CA LEU A 624 23.58 5.94 -6.74
C LEU A 624 24.97 5.53 -7.24
N SER A 625 25.49 6.23 -8.25
CA SER A 625 26.85 5.99 -8.77
C SER A 625 27.91 6.28 -7.71
N ALA A 626 27.79 7.42 -7.00
CA ALA A 626 28.71 7.79 -5.94
C ALA A 626 28.65 6.85 -4.73
N ILE A 627 27.46 6.30 -4.41
CA ILE A 627 27.28 5.25 -3.39
C ILE A 627 28.02 3.98 -3.83
N LYS A 628 27.77 3.49 -5.04
CA LYS A 628 28.40 2.26 -5.58
C LYS A 628 29.92 2.35 -5.65
N GLU A 629 30.46 3.54 -5.79
CA GLU A 629 31.91 3.78 -5.74
C GLU A 629 32.47 3.93 -4.31
N GLY A 630 31.64 3.80 -3.28
CA GLY A 630 32.03 3.91 -1.86
C GLY A 630 32.43 5.34 -1.44
N ILE A 631 31.96 6.36 -2.14
CA ILE A 631 32.29 7.78 -1.89
C ILE A 631 31.33 8.39 -0.88
N ILE A 632 30.04 8.17 -1.05
CA ILE A 632 28.99 8.60 -0.10
C ILE A 632 28.98 7.63 1.08
N VAL A 633 28.95 8.17 2.28
CA VAL A 633 29.01 7.41 3.55
C VAL A 633 27.65 7.38 4.24
N SER A 634 26.83 8.39 3.99
CA SER A 634 25.40 8.43 4.36
C SER A 634 24.63 9.27 3.35
N ALA A 635 23.38 8.92 3.12
CA ALA A 635 22.49 9.64 2.23
C ALA A 635 21.07 9.66 2.82
N HIS A 636 20.40 10.80 2.70
CA HIS A 636 19.05 11.03 3.16
C HIS A 636 18.34 11.97 2.17
N ASP A 637 17.08 11.71 1.82
CA ASP A 637 16.31 12.61 0.98
C ASP A 637 15.87 13.86 1.77
N LEU A 638 15.47 14.91 1.07
CA LEU A 638 14.81 16.05 1.69
C LEU A 638 13.31 16.00 1.38
N SER A 639 12.50 15.87 2.42
CA SER A 639 11.05 15.82 2.38
C SER A 639 10.41 16.76 3.41
N GLU A 640 9.45 16.30 4.19
CA GLU A 640 8.72 17.10 5.17
C GLU A 640 9.62 17.84 6.17
N GLY A 641 9.38 19.12 6.29
CA GLY A 641 10.14 20.02 7.19
C GLY A 641 11.45 20.55 6.60
N GLY A 642 11.84 20.09 5.40
CA GLY A 642 12.97 20.59 4.63
C GLY A 642 14.34 20.28 5.23
N LEU A 643 15.37 21.05 4.86
CA LEU A 643 16.75 20.81 5.22
C LEU A 643 17.00 20.77 6.74
N ALA A 644 16.31 21.61 7.51
CA ALA A 644 16.54 21.65 8.95
C ALA A 644 16.11 20.37 9.65
N VAL A 645 15.04 19.73 9.18
CA VAL A 645 14.58 18.44 9.70
C VAL A 645 15.48 17.33 9.22
N ALA A 646 15.80 17.23 7.93
CA ALA A 646 16.69 16.19 7.38
C ALA A 646 18.07 16.16 8.05
N LEU A 647 18.66 17.34 8.31
CA LEU A 647 19.92 17.44 9.08
C LEU A 647 19.79 16.96 10.53
N ALA A 648 18.64 17.20 11.17
CA ALA A 648 18.41 16.74 12.54
C ALA A 648 18.23 15.21 12.58
N GLU A 649 17.44 14.64 11.68
CA GLU A 649 17.24 13.20 11.55
C GLU A 649 18.51 12.45 11.23
N SER A 650 19.40 13.04 10.40
CA SER A 650 20.74 12.49 10.15
C SER A 650 21.64 12.38 11.40
N LEU A 651 21.25 13.03 12.51
CA LEU A 651 21.96 12.97 13.81
C LEU A 651 21.27 12.08 14.84
N PHE A 652 20.01 11.66 14.60
CA PHE A 652 19.20 10.97 15.62
C PHE A 652 19.49 9.46 15.69
N HIS A 653 20.70 9.13 16.09
CA HIS A 653 21.17 7.77 16.35
C HIS A 653 22.16 7.76 17.55
N ASP A 654 22.74 6.60 17.87
CA ASP A 654 23.52 6.39 19.10
C ASP A 654 24.98 6.88 19.05
N LYS A 655 25.43 7.52 17.93
CA LYS A 655 26.83 7.92 17.76
C LYS A 655 27.21 9.25 18.42
N GLU A 656 26.25 9.93 19.03
CA GLU A 656 26.48 11.19 19.75
C GLU A 656 27.25 12.26 18.95
N LEU A 657 26.90 12.41 17.66
CA LEU A 657 27.51 13.39 16.77
C LEU A 657 26.80 14.76 16.83
N GLY A 658 27.45 15.75 16.28
CA GLY A 658 26.91 17.09 16.02
C GLY A 658 27.16 17.52 14.58
N LEU A 659 26.77 18.75 14.25
CA LEU A 659 27.07 19.36 12.95
C LEU A 659 27.34 20.87 13.08
N GLU A 660 28.15 21.37 12.16
CA GLU A 660 28.26 22.80 11.86
C GLU A 660 27.99 23.02 10.37
N VAL A 661 26.89 23.74 10.07
CA VAL A 661 26.42 24.03 8.71
C VAL A 661 26.41 25.53 8.48
N SER A 662 26.81 25.97 7.29
CA SER A 662 26.81 27.37 6.86
C SER A 662 26.13 27.53 5.51
N LEU A 663 25.07 28.31 5.45
CA LEU A 663 24.25 28.58 4.30
C LEU A 663 24.28 30.06 3.91
N THR A 664 23.84 30.36 2.69
CA THR A 664 23.67 31.74 2.19
C THR A 664 22.29 31.89 1.57
N GLY A 665 21.70 33.07 1.65
CA GLY A 665 20.39 33.39 1.09
C GLY A 665 19.34 33.67 2.13
N ASP A 666 18.07 33.48 1.78
CA ASP A 666 16.93 33.59 2.71
C ASP A 666 16.94 32.40 3.67
N ASP A 667 16.91 32.67 4.95
CA ASP A 667 17.06 31.68 6.01
C ASP A 667 15.86 30.71 6.08
N THR A 668 14.63 31.23 5.91
CA THR A 668 13.42 30.41 5.90
C THR A 668 13.38 29.50 4.70
N VAL A 669 13.74 30.01 3.50
CA VAL A 669 13.78 29.22 2.27
C VAL A 669 14.84 28.12 2.37
N GLN A 670 16.04 28.45 2.81
CA GLN A 670 17.12 27.46 2.92
C GLN A 670 16.82 26.31 3.86
N LEU A 671 16.14 26.59 4.99
CA LEU A 671 15.96 25.63 6.06
C LEU A 671 14.67 24.83 5.96
N PHE A 672 13.58 25.48 5.54
CA PHE A 672 12.23 24.91 5.74
C PHE A 672 11.44 24.71 4.42
N SER A 673 11.99 25.10 3.25
CA SER A 673 11.31 24.78 2.00
C SER A 673 11.41 23.29 1.69
N GLU A 674 10.30 22.73 1.19
CA GLU A 674 10.20 21.33 0.80
C GLU A 674 10.38 21.16 -0.72
N THR A 675 11.30 21.94 -1.29
CA THR A 675 11.66 21.87 -2.72
C THR A 675 12.14 20.46 -3.07
N GLN A 676 11.63 19.93 -4.16
CA GLN A 676 11.85 18.54 -4.59
C GLN A 676 13.26 18.31 -5.19
N SER A 677 13.58 17.06 -5.40
CA SER A 677 14.87 16.63 -6.01
C SER A 677 16.10 17.05 -5.21
N ARG A 678 16.04 17.00 -3.88
CA ARG A 678 17.14 17.39 -2.99
C ARG A 678 17.56 16.23 -2.10
N PHE A 679 18.86 16.20 -1.78
CA PHE A 679 19.48 15.16 -0.96
C PHE A 679 20.48 15.79 0.03
N VAL A 680 20.58 15.19 1.22
CA VAL A 680 21.67 15.43 2.17
C VAL A 680 22.58 14.21 2.14
N VAL A 681 23.87 14.40 1.89
CA VAL A 681 24.85 13.30 1.92
C VAL A 681 26.08 13.68 2.74
N SER A 682 26.73 12.66 3.30
CA SER A 682 28.04 12.86 3.90
C SER A 682 29.12 12.12 3.12
N VAL A 683 30.31 12.76 3.02
CA VAL A 683 31.44 12.31 2.22
C VAL A 683 32.71 12.42 3.06
N GLN A 684 33.62 11.45 2.96
CA GLN A 684 34.95 11.55 3.57
C GLN A 684 35.75 12.69 2.91
N ALA A 685 36.52 13.44 3.72
CA ALA A 685 37.23 14.63 3.23
C ALA A 685 38.19 14.31 2.07
N GLU A 686 38.82 13.15 2.09
CA GLU A 686 39.71 12.69 1.01
C GLU A 686 38.99 12.39 -0.31
N ASN A 687 37.71 12.13 -0.28
CA ASN A 687 36.90 11.83 -1.45
C ASN A 687 36.22 13.06 -2.07
N LYS A 688 36.45 14.26 -1.52
CA LYS A 688 35.83 15.52 -1.93
C LYS A 688 35.86 15.74 -3.44
N GLU A 689 37.08 15.79 -4.03
CA GLU A 689 37.27 16.09 -5.45
C GLU A 689 36.61 15.03 -6.34
N LYS A 690 36.68 13.77 -5.92
CA LYS A 690 36.02 12.66 -6.65
C LYS A 690 34.52 12.79 -6.61
N PHE A 691 33.94 13.10 -5.45
CA PHE A 691 32.50 13.34 -5.31
C PHE A 691 32.00 14.48 -6.19
N GLU A 692 32.69 15.65 -6.12
CA GLU A 692 32.33 16.82 -6.91
C GLU A 692 32.52 16.63 -8.43
N SER A 693 33.26 15.59 -8.86
CA SER A 693 33.39 15.21 -10.28
C SER A 693 32.25 14.31 -10.78
N ILE A 694 31.52 13.64 -9.90
CA ILE A 694 30.43 12.70 -10.23
C ILE A 694 29.08 13.38 -10.07
N VAL A 695 28.90 14.17 -9.00
CA VAL A 695 27.62 14.77 -8.63
C VAL A 695 27.60 16.25 -9.01
N ASP A 696 26.78 16.59 -9.98
CA ASP A 696 26.59 17.98 -10.41
C ASP A 696 25.83 18.79 -9.35
N ASN A 697 26.18 20.08 -9.23
CA ASN A 697 25.54 21.00 -8.26
C ASN A 697 25.58 20.52 -6.80
N ALA A 698 26.63 19.77 -6.45
CA ALA A 698 26.89 19.39 -5.07
C ALA A 698 27.40 20.63 -4.30
N ASN A 699 26.66 21.07 -3.30
CA ASN A 699 27.03 22.21 -2.46
C ASN A 699 27.49 21.72 -1.09
N GLN A 700 28.80 21.88 -0.81
CA GLN A 700 29.34 21.61 0.52
C GLN A 700 28.83 22.68 1.49
N ILE A 701 28.01 22.26 2.45
CA ILE A 701 27.37 23.18 3.41
C ILE A 701 27.99 23.11 4.82
N GLY A 702 28.75 22.07 5.15
CA GLY A 702 29.25 21.93 6.51
C GLY A 702 30.07 20.68 6.75
N ILE A 703 30.17 20.34 8.02
CA ILE A 703 30.93 19.23 8.55
C ILE A 703 30.24 18.58 9.73
N VAL A 704 30.36 17.26 9.85
CA VAL A 704 29.93 16.50 11.03
C VAL A 704 30.95 16.74 12.16
N THR A 705 30.46 17.02 13.37
CA THR A 705 31.30 17.31 14.57
C THR A 705 31.09 16.24 15.66
N ASP A 706 31.88 16.29 16.71
CA ASP A 706 31.80 15.43 17.91
C ASP A 706 31.39 16.22 19.17
N ASP A 707 30.81 17.42 18.98
CA ASP A 707 30.44 18.34 20.07
C ASP A 707 28.99 18.26 20.51
N HIS A 708 28.21 17.31 19.98
CA HIS A 708 26.77 17.07 20.26
C HIS A 708 25.88 18.30 20.01
N LYS A 709 26.33 19.23 19.15
CA LYS A 709 25.55 20.42 18.84
C LYS A 709 25.01 20.38 17.42
N TYR A 710 23.81 20.85 17.28
CA TYR A 710 23.18 21.20 16.01
C TYR A 710 23.39 22.70 15.78
N THR A 711 24.40 23.07 14.98
CA THR A 711 24.76 24.47 14.74
C THR A 711 24.56 24.85 13.28
N VAL A 712 23.65 25.81 13.02
CA VAL A 712 23.39 26.32 11.67
C VAL A 712 23.63 27.84 11.63
N LYS A 713 24.40 28.24 10.66
CA LYS A 713 24.67 29.65 10.32
C LYS A 713 24.08 29.96 8.95
N VAL A 714 23.42 31.12 8.83
CA VAL A 714 22.98 31.67 7.53
C VAL A 714 23.58 33.08 7.43
N ASN A 715 24.16 33.38 6.25
CA ASN A 715 24.85 34.65 6.01
C ASN A 715 25.87 35.01 7.10
N LYS A 716 26.56 34.01 7.67
CA LYS A 716 27.54 34.08 8.77
C LYS A 716 26.96 34.33 10.16
N GLU A 717 25.65 34.47 10.32
CA GLU A 717 24.97 34.59 11.62
C GLU A 717 24.50 33.23 12.10
N THR A 718 24.75 32.89 13.37
CA THR A 718 24.24 31.65 13.98
C THR A 718 22.76 31.85 14.28
N ILE A 719 21.91 31.11 13.57
CA ILE A 719 20.44 31.21 13.68
C ILE A 719 19.82 30.01 14.42
N ILE A 720 20.52 28.86 14.42
CA ILE A 720 20.16 27.71 15.25
C ILE A 720 21.42 27.21 15.98
N GLN A 721 21.30 27.00 17.29
CA GLN A 721 22.28 26.30 18.08
C GLN A 721 21.56 25.54 19.19
N GLU A 722 21.49 24.24 19.04
CA GLU A 722 20.72 23.36 19.93
C GLU A 722 21.55 22.14 20.33
N ASN A 723 21.14 21.47 21.39
CA ASN A 723 21.71 20.17 21.79
C ASN A 723 20.98 19.06 21.03
N VAL A 724 21.72 18.16 20.40
CA VAL A 724 21.16 17.06 19.56
C VAL A 724 20.27 16.13 20.39
N GLN A 725 20.67 15.79 21.62
CA GLN A 725 19.90 14.89 22.49
C GLN A 725 18.57 15.53 22.93
N GLU A 726 18.54 16.86 23.12
CA GLU A 726 17.29 17.56 23.42
C GLU A 726 16.34 17.56 22.22
N LEU A 727 16.84 17.78 21.01
CA LEU A 727 16.05 17.70 19.77
C LEU A 727 15.52 16.27 19.55
N GLN A 728 16.35 15.26 19.71
CA GLN A 728 15.97 13.86 19.59
C GLN A 728 14.90 13.45 20.60
N LYS A 729 15.01 13.94 21.84
CA LYS A 729 14.00 13.70 22.89
C LYS A 729 12.65 14.31 22.53
N LEU A 730 12.62 15.51 21.97
CA LEU A 730 11.37 16.13 21.50
C LEU A 730 10.74 15.32 20.37
N TRP A 731 11.56 14.92 19.40
CA TRP A 731 11.16 14.13 18.25
C TRP A 731 10.60 12.74 18.65
N LYS A 732 11.29 11.99 19.51
CA LYS A 732 10.85 10.70 20.01
C LYS A 732 9.63 10.78 20.93
N GLY A 733 9.52 11.85 21.71
CA GLY A 733 8.48 12.01 22.73
C GLY A 733 7.13 12.50 22.19
N ALA A 734 7.04 13.01 20.98
CA ALA A 734 5.86 13.72 20.49
C ALA A 734 4.61 12.81 20.41
N ILE A 735 4.67 11.70 19.71
CA ILE A 735 3.53 10.75 19.59
C ILE A 735 3.14 10.17 20.96
N PRO A 736 4.06 9.62 21.79
CA PRO A 736 3.71 9.17 23.14
C PRO A 736 3.06 10.24 24.02
N CYS A 737 3.54 11.48 23.93
CA CYS A 737 2.92 12.58 24.69
C CYS A 737 1.49 12.87 24.24
N LEU A 738 1.22 12.88 22.94
CA LEU A 738 -0.11 13.10 22.39
C LEU A 738 -1.08 11.97 22.79
N LEU A 739 -0.65 10.73 22.72
CA LEU A 739 -1.47 9.58 23.10
C LEU A 739 -1.84 9.60 24.59
N ASN A 740 -0.92 10.03 25.46
CA ASN A 740 -1.14 10.12 26.91
C ASN A 740 -1.83 11.41 27.35
N SER A 741 -1.98 12.41 26.47
CA SER A 741 -2.70 13.64 26.80
C SER A 741 -4.19 13.35 26.98
N LYS A 742 -4.84 13.96 27.97
CA LYS A 742 -6.30 13.94 28.06
C LYS A 742 -6.86 14.79 26.92
N ALA A 743 -7.81 14.24 26.18
CA ALA A 743 -8.50 14.93 25.11
C ALA A 743 -9.33 16.11 25.65
#